data_6fe32938fb1352606de415af514bf747
#
_entry.id   6fe32938fb1352606de415af514bf747
#
_cell.length_a   1.000
_cell.length_b   1.000
_cell.length_c   1.000
_cell.angle_alpha   90.00
_cell.angle_beta   90.00
_cell.angle_gamma   90.00
#
_symmetry.space_group_name_H-M   'P 1'
#
loop_
_entity.id
_entity.type
_entity.pdbx_description
1 polymer ?
#
loop_
_entity_poly.entity_id
_entity_poly.type
_entity_poly.pdbx_seq_one_letter_code
_entity_poly.pdbx_strand_id
1 'polypeptide(L)'
;MAFLELHDIRKSYYIGKTAFPVLKGINLSFEKGEFVSILGESGGGKSTLMNIIGGLDRNFEGQVVVNGETLDHTQAKKLDVYRRETIGYIFQSFNLINYQTNLENVETSLNMTTLSARERRQRATELLTKVGLADHIHKYPSQLSGGQKQRVAIARALAADPDIMIADEPTGALDAVNTAEVLALLEQIAQEGKLVIVVTHSQAVADYGTRIVHMADGVIDREQILKPKFPVPAETHRLHSRPLRRRAVWNMAFDHLKYKKLQNFLIVFGSAIGVFSVIFFLGLGNGVKSYIGDQVDALVNPNYQSVLRNTTTDKQAPATERMRATMQARATDYTATTLDDQLLKQLRAVSGVSAVYPGGEYNNAIFTAGQVRSEPVQLASWTPQYSDKIIKAGHQPKNGEVLIDRDFAKKIQPNYRQLIGQDIAFSYMAYDANNQPAMIKTTAKIGGITSGGQSGALFIQNWQTIQRDLTANHAVADANFAAVEIKDTARVKATMARINAVKANGQQVFVGVSVDEILSTVNTITSLASYVLAAIAGISLLVSAIMIIVTTYMSVSERTREIGVLRALGARAKDIRGLFTNEALLIGLIAAALGIAMAYVVQMLMNSALKGLIHFDIVQVSIGNVIFAVVIALFIALVASFVPSRRAAKLNTIDALAAD
;
A
#
# COMPACT_ATOMS: atom_id res chain seq x y z
N MET A 1 -9.15 24.58 55.15
CA MET A 1 -8.40 23.35 54.88
C MET A 1 -7.53 23.58 53.65
N ALA A 2 -6.29 23.13 53.73
CA ALA A 2 -5.39 23.25 52.59
C ALA A 2 -5.97 22.48 51.40
N PHE A 3 -5.81 23.06 50.22
CA PHE A 3 -6.29 22.46 48.97
C PHE A 3 -5.26 21.52 48.34
N LEU A 4 -3.96 21.89 48.44
CA LEU A 4 -2.82 21.09 48.00
C LEU A 4 -1.83 21.00 49.18
N GLU A 5 -1.38 19.79 49.49
CA GLU A 5 -0.41 19.54 50.55
C GLU A 5 0.72 18.65 50.06
N LEU A 6 1.91 18.98 50.42
CA LEU A 6 3.14 18.25 50.14
C LEU A 6 3.70 17.75 51.47
N HIS A 7 3.94 16.46 51.59
CA HIS A 7 4.46 15.83 52.80
C HIS A 7 5.76 15.09 52.51
N ASP A 8 6.85 15.56 53.12
CA ASP A 8 8.21 14.99 53.05
C ASP A 8 8.66 14.66 51.62
N ILE A 9 8.51 15.63 50.69
CA ILE A 9 8.86 15.41 49.29
C ILE A 9 10.37 15.37 49.13
N ARG A 10 10.90 14.23 48.69
CA ARG A 10 12.32 13.99 48.41
C ARG A 10 12.51 13.56 46.99
N LYS A 11 13.57 14.10 46.35
CA LYS A 11 13.93 13.76 44.98
C LYS A 11 15.43 13.75 44.79
N SER A 12 15.95 12.66 44.24
CA SER A 12 17.34 12.56 43.81
C SER A 12 17.41 12.23 42.32
N TYR A 13 18.36 12.80 41.62
CA TYR A 13 18.76 12.37 40.27
C TYR A 13 20.02 11.52 40.36
N TYR A 14 20.23 10.63 39.39
CA TYR A 14 21.35 9.71 39.39
C TYR A 14 22.23 9.91 38.18
N ILE A 15 23.55 10.08 38.38
CA ILE A 15 24.56 10.05 37.33
C ILE A 15 25.39 8.77 37.58
N GLY A 16 25.14 7.77 36.78
CA GLY A 16 25.66 6.44 37.04
C GLY A 16 25.10 5.85 38.35
N LYS A 17 25.96 5.65 39.37
CA LYS A 17 25.54 5.16 40.70
C LYS A 17 25.50 6.27 41.77
N THR A 18 25.90 7.49 41.44
CA THR A 18 25.95 8.61 42.39
C THR A 18 24.60 9.33 42.45
N ALA A 19 24.03 9.43 43.63
CA ALA A 19 22.78 10.15 43.87
C ALA A 19 23.06 11.63 44.13
N PHE A 20 22.32 12.51 43.46
CA PHE A 20 22.33 13.96 43.67
C PHE A 20 20.97 14.38 44.22
N PRO A 21 20.84 14.61 45.54
CA PRO A 21 19.58 15.02 46.15
C PRO A 21 19.23 16.45 45.78
N VAL A 22 18.09 16.65 45.13
CA VAL A 22 17.58 17.95 44.66
C VAL A 22 16.47 18.47 45.56
N LEU A 23 15.61 17.60 46.09
CA LEU A 23 14.62 17.96 47.11
C LEU A 23 14.89 17.13 48.36
N LYS A 24 14.89 17.80 49.51
CA LYS A 24 15.41 17.25 50.79
C LYS A 24 14.33 17.20 51.90
N GLY A 25 13.10 16.85 51.55
CA GLY A 25 12.01 16.74 52.52
C GLY A 25 11.14 18.00 52.61
N ILE A 26 10.58 18.41 51.49
CA ILE A 26 9.71 19.57 51.36
C ILE A 26 8.34 19.26 52.00
N ASN A 27 7.95 20.12 52.95
CA ASN A 27 6.60 20.17 53.49
C ASN A 27 6.01 21.55 53.18
N LEU A 28 4.87 21.62 52.48
CA LEU A 28 4.25 22.86 52.04
C LEU A 28 2.76 22.66 51.83
N SER A 29 1.97 23.66 52.18
CA SER A 29 0.52 23.63 51.96
C SER A 29 0.07 24.85 51.18
N PHE A 30 -0.97 24.70 50.36
CA PHE A 30 -1.53 25.76 49.53
C PHE A 30 -3.04 25.78 49.62
N GLU A 31 -3.61 26.98 49.53
CA GLU A 31 -5.06 27.16 49.54
C GLU A 31 -5.55 27.74 48.19
N LYS A 32 -6.84 27.51 47.88
CA LYS A 32 -7.46 28.18 46.73
C LYS A 32 -7.51 29.70 46.93
N GLY A 33 -7.38 30.45 45.85
CA GLY A 33 -7.31 31.93 45.89
C GLY A 33 -5.94 32.48 46.30
N GLU A 34 -4.91 31.61 46.49
CA GLU A 34 -3.55 32.08 46.66
C GLU A 34 -2.85 32.31 45.32
N PHE A 35 -2.01 33.32 45.26
CA PHE A 35 -0.99 33.49 44.28
C PHE A 35 0.37 33.30 44.97
N VAL A 36 0.93 32.08 44.89
CA VAL A 36 2.17 31.74 45.57
C VAL A 36 3.36 31.85 44.63
N SER A 37 4.32 32.67 44.98
CA SER A 37 5.59 32.78 44.25
C SER A 37 6.66 31.92 44.93
N ILE A 38 7.20 30.92 44.21
CA ILE A 38 8.35 30.13 44.65
C ILE A 38 9.61 30.82 44.12
N LEU A 39 10.29 31.51 45.02
CA LEU A 39 11.49 32.34 44.71
C LEU A 39 12.75 31.58 45.13
N GLY A 40 13.82 31.69 44.35
CA GLY A 40 15.15 31.16 44.67
C GLY A 40 16.11 31.16 43.50
N GLU A 41 17.36 30.84 43.74
CA GLU A 41 18.41 30.81 42.72
C GLU A 41 18.20 29.65 41.70
N SER A 42 18.83 29.75 40.55
CA SER A 42 18.86 28.68 39.56
C SER A 42 19.53 27.43 40.16
N GLY A 43 18.94 26.26 39.92
CA GLY A 43 19.43 25.00 40.48
C GLY A 43 18.89 24.66 41.88
N GLY A 44 18.15 25.55 42.56
CA GLY A 44 17.55 25.31 43.90
C GLY A 44 16.44 24.26 43.98
N GLY A 45 16.09 23.59 42.88
CA GLY A 45 15.05 22.51 42.89
C GLY A 45 13.63 22.98 42.56
N LYS A 46 13.40 24.25 42.26
CA LYS A 46 12.09 24.86 42.01
C LYS A 46 11.30 24.17 40.88
N SER A 47 11.90 24.03 39.70
CA SER A 47 11.26 23.38 38.55
C SER A 47 11.02 21.86 38.82
N THR A 48 11.88 21.22 39.61
CA THR A 48 11.66 19.83 40.04
C THR A 48 10.42 19.73 40.97
N LEU A 49 10.28 20.66 41.90
CA LEU A 49 9.09 20.70 42.78
C LEU A 49 7.82 20.94 41.95
N MET A 50 7.85 21.89 41.01
CA MET A 50 6.74 22.14 40.10
C MET A 50 6.36 20.91 39.24
N ASN A 51 7.34 20.19 38.75
CA ASN A 51 7.09 18.98 37.97
C ASN A 51 6.41 17.89 38.80
N ILE A 52 6.71 17.81 40.10
CA ILE A 52 6.04 16.91 41.02
C ILE A 52 4.60 17.38 41.28
N ILE A 53 4.39 18.66 41.64
CA ILE A 53 3.06 19.25 41.84
C ILE A 53 2.20 19.11 40.57
N GLY A 54 2.78 19.37 39.40
CA GLY A 54 2.11 19.25 38.10
C GLY A 54 1.86 17.81 37.62
N GLY A 55 2.30 16.80 38.42
CA GLY A 55 2.18 15.40 38.04
C GLY A 55 2.95 14.99 36.79
N LEU A 56 4.02 15.71 36.45
CA LEU A 56 4.93 15.40 35.34
C LEU A 56 6.04 14.43 35.81
N ASP A 57 6.60 14.66 37.00
CA ASP A 57 7.50 13.72 37.65
C ASP A 57 6.73 12.79 38.60
N ARG A 58 6.96 11.50 38.44
CA ARG A 58 6.34 10.44 39.27
C ARG A 58 7.34 9.70 40.16
N ASN A 59 8.64 9.98 39.97
CA ASN A 59 9.72 9.27 40.65
C ASN A 59 10.24 10.13 41.82
N PHE A 60 9.49 10.22 42.91
CA PHE A 60 9.85 10.93 44.11
C PHE A 60 9.39 10.15 45.36
N GLU A 61 9.90 10.51 46.51
CA GLU A 61 9.47 10.01 47.81
C GLU A 61 8.60 11.07 48.50
N GLY A 62 7.70 10.63 49.39
CA GLY A 62 6.74 11.51 50.07
C GLY A 62 5.35 11.42 49.43
N GLN A 63 4.46 12.36 49.78
CA GLN A 63 3.06 12.34 49.38
C GLN A 63 2.60 13.72 48.92
N VAL A 64 1.80 13.72 47.84
CA VAL A 64 1.05 14.89 47.37
C VAL A 64 -0.43 14.63 47.64
N VAL A 65 -1.07 15.50 48.41
CA VAL A 65 -2.49 15.42 48.73
C VAL A 65 -3.22 16.57 48.06
N VAL A 66 -4.30 16.30 47.34
CA VAL A 66 -5.09 17.29 46.60
C VAL A 66 -6.54 17.16 47.06
N ASN A 67 -7.09 18.24 47.58
CA ASN A 67 -8.46 18.27 48.12
C ASN A 67 -8.76 17.12 49.10
N GLY A 68 -7.78 16.78 49.95
CA GLY A 68 -7.86 15.70 50.95
C GLY A 68 -7.62 14.28 50.39
N GLU A 69 -7.37 14.10 49.10
CA GLU A 69 -7.08 12.79 48.51
C GLU A 69 -5.59 12.69 48.10
N THR A 70 -4.94 11.59 48.53
CA THR A 70 -3.54 11.33 48.14
C THR A 70 -3.45 11.00 46.66
N LEU A 71 -2.64 11.74 45.93
CA LEU A 71 -2.35 11.52 44.51
C LEU A 71 -1.45 10.29 44.35
N ASP A 72 -2.01 9.22 43.78
CA ASP A 72 -1.22 8.02 43.47
C ASP A 72 -0.32 8.26 42.24
N HIS A 73 0.92 8.68 42.49
CA HIS A 73 1.90 8.99 41.48
C HIS A 73 2.48 7.74 40.78
N THR A 74 2.23 6.54 41.31
CA THR A 74 2.69 5.30 40.67
C THR A 74 1.85 4.93 39.43
N GLN A 75 0.59 5.35 39.41
CA GLN A 75 -0.37 5.07 38.36
C GLN A 75 -0.42 6.19 37.31
N ALA A 76 0.27 5.97 36.14
CA ALA A 76 0.29 6.93 35.07
C ALA A 76 -1.10 7.40 34.59
N LYS A 77 -2.11 6.54 34.65
CA LYS A 77 -3.48 6.89 34.23
C LYS A 77 -4.12 7.91 35.18
N LYS A 78 -3.87 7.82 36.50
CA LYS A 78 -4.38 8.79 37.49
C LYS A 78 -3.69 10.14 37.28
N LEU A 79 -2.39 10.16 37.02
CA LEU A 79 -1.67 11.37 36.67
C LEU A 79 -2.15 12.01 35.37
N ASP A 80 -2.49 11.20 34.33
CA ASP A 80 -3.07 11.72 33.09
C ASP A 80 -4.43 12.42 33.36
N VAL A 81 -5.26 11.91 34.27
CA VAL A 81 -6.53 12.53 34.69
C VAL A 81 -6.26 13.79 35.49
N TYR A 82 -5.39 13.73 36.48
CA TYR A 82 -5.00 14.86 37.33
C TYR A 82 -4.52 16.07 36.48
N ARG A 83 -3.66 15.83 35.50
CA ARG A 83 -3.21 16.88 34.56
C ARG A 83 -4.34 17.48 33.73
N ARG A 84 -5.32 16.68 33.32
CA ARG A 84 -6.46 17.18 32.52
C ARG A 84 -7.47 17.98 33.32
N GLU A 85 -7.71 17.58 34.60
CA GLU A 85 -8.81 18.12 35.39
C GLU A 85 -8.37 19.20 36.39
N THR A 86 -7.14 19.08 36.88
CA THR A 86 -6.71 19.89 38.02
C THR A 86 -5.61 20.88 37.66
N ILE A 87 -4.78 20.56 36.67
CA ILE A 87 -3.58 21.34 36.36
C ILE A 87 -3.70 22.13 35.05
N GLY A 88 -3.46 23.44 35.12
CA GLY A 88 -3.15 24.27 33.95
C GLY A 88 -1.65 24.62 33.97
N TYR A 89 -0.89 24.21 32.96
CA TYR A 89 0.55 24.40 32.93
C TYR A 89 0.96 25.49 31.93
N ILE A 90 1.72 26.49 32.39
CA ILE A 90 2.30 27.57 31.61
C ILE A 90 3.83 27.39 31.62
N PHE A 91 4.39 27.07 30.46
CA PHE A 91 5.81 26.76 30.30
C PHE A 91 6.64 28.03 29.99
N GLN A 92 7.87 28.03 30.40
CA GLN A 92 8.85 29.13 30.13
C GLN A 92 8.99 29.42 28.63
N SER A 93 9.05 28.42 27.78
CA SER A 93 9.24 28.55 26.32
C SER A 93 7.92 28.57 25.52
N PHE A 94 6.78 28.98 26.13
CA PHE A 94 5.40 28.99 25.55
C PHE A 94 4.88 27.62 25.11
N ASN A 95 5.70 26.83 24.44
CA ASN A 95 5.42 25.46 23.97
C ASN A 95 4.10 25.36 23.19
N LEU A 96 3.91 26.28 22.23
CA LEU A 96 2.77 26.27 21.30
C LEU A 96 3.03 25.32 20.13
N ILE A 97 1.97 24.73 19.61
CA ILE A 97 2.01 23.84 18.45
C ILE A 97 2.04 24.73 17.19
N ASN A 98 3.18 24.78 16.50
CA ASN A 98 3.46 25.75 15.45
C ASN A 98 2.60 25.63 14.19
N TYR A 99 2.11 24.41 13.86
CA TYR A 99 1.24 24.19 12.70
C TYR A 99 -0.25 24.36 13.01
N GLN A 100 -0.59 24.69 14.25
CA GLN A 100 -1.93 25.02 14.69
C GLN A 100 -2.09 26.53 14.82
N THR A 101 -3.28 27.03 14.52
CA THR A 101 -3.67 28.41 14.83
C THR A 101 -3.73 28.60 16.36
N ASN A 102 -3.83 29.85 16.83
CA ASN A 102 -3.99 30.14 18.25
C ASN A 102 -5.27 29.53 18.82
N LEU A 103 -6.36 29.54 18.05
CA LEU A 103 -7.62 28.89 18.40
C LEU A 103 -7.43 27.39 18.60
N GLU A 104 -6.79 26.72 17.67
CA GLU A 104 -6.56 25.26 17.72
C GLU A 104 -5.61 24.88 18.85
N ASN A 105 -4.61 25.73 19.16
CA ASN A 105 -3.76 25.55 20.34
C ASN A 105 -4.58 25.52 21.65
N VAL A 106 -5.54 26.42 21.80
CA VAL A 106 -6.44 26.45 22.98
C VAL A 106 -7.42 25.28 22.92
N GLU A 107 -7.98 24.97 21.76
CA GLU A 107 -8.88 23.80 21.56
C GLU A 107 -8.19 22.47 21.86
N THR A 108 -6.85 22.40 21.80
CA THR A 108 -6.09 21.16 22.09
C THR A 108 -6.38 20.64 23.49
N SER A 109 -6.41 21.51 24.52
CA SER A 109 -6.84 21.13 25.88
C SER A 109 -8.33 20.74 25.93
N LEU A 110 -9.18 21.50 25.25
CA LEU A 110 -10.63 21.27 25.19
C LEU A 110 -11.01 19.98 24.45
N ASN A 111 -10.18 19.49 23.55
CA ASN A 111 -10.39 18.20 22.88
C ASN A 111 -10.36 17.00 23.86
N MET A 112 -9.86 17.23 25.07
CA MET A 112 -9.87 16.28 26.17
C MET A 112 -10.99 16.53 27.19
N THR A 113 -12.01 17.29 26.84
CA THR A 113 -13.23 17.53 27.64
C THR A 113 -14.48 16.95 26.98
N THR A 114 -15.59 16.90 27.72
CA THR A 114 -16.87 16.40 27.20
C THR A 114 -17.60 17.40 26.30
N LEU A 115 -17.16 18.65 26.23
CA LEU A 115 -17.76 19.72 25.42
C LEU A 115 -17.94 19.31 23.95
N SER A 116 -19.03 19.76 23.33
CA SER A 116 -19.28 19.65 21.90
C SER A 116 -18.27 20.50 21.08
N ALA A 117 -18.19 20.29 19.77
CA ALA A 117 -17.29 21.07 18.92
C ALA A 117 -17.60 22.58 18.94
N ARG A 118 -18.88 22.93 19.00
CA ARG A 118 -19.34 24.32 19.07
C ARG A 118 -18.94 24.98 20.38
N GLU A 119 -19.20 24.31 21.51
CA GLU A 119 -18.85 24.81 22.84
C GLU A 119 -17.33 24.96 23.01
N ARG A 120 -16.53 24.00 22.51
CA ARG A 120 -15.06 24.12 22.54
C ARG A 120 -14.59 25.35 21.80
N ARG A 121 -15.08 25.55 20.57
CA ARG A 121 -14.70 26.70 19.75
C ARG A 121 -15.11 28.02 20.39
N GLN A 122 -16.33 28.07 20.94
CA GLN A 122 -16.84 29.24 21.66
C GLN A 122 -15.95 29.56 22.86
N ARG A 123 -15.69 28.57 23.73
CA ARG A 123 -14.84 28.74 24.93
C ARG A 123 -13.41 29.15 24.57
N ALA A 124 -12.82 28.53 23.55
CA ALA A 124 -11.49 28.93 23.09
C ALA A 124 -11.46 30.37 22.58
N THR A 125 -12.48 30.82 21.87
CA THR A 125 -12.64 32.21 21.41
C THR A 125 -12.79 33.16 22.59
N GLU A 126 -13.63 32.85 23.56
CA GLU A 126 -13.85 33.63 24.79
C GLU A 126 -12.53 33.78 25.59
N LEU A 127 -11.77 32.71 25.74
CA LEU A 127 -10.48 32.74 26.44
C LEU A 127 -9.43 33.56 25.70
N LEU A 128 -9.33 33.44 24.38
CA LEU A 128 -8.43 34.27 23.57
C LEU A 128 -8.82 35.75 23.63
N THR A 129 -10.10 36.04 23.66
CA THR A 129 -10.61 37.41 23.87
C THR A 129 -10.29 37.93 25.27
N LYS A 130 -10.48 37.10 26.31
CA LYS A 130 -10.16 37.42 27.70
C LYS A 130 -8.67 37.79 27.89
N VAL A 131 -7.75 37.13 27.17
CA VAL A 131 -6.32 37.45 27.21
C VAL A 131 -5.90 38.54 26.19
N GLY A 132 -6.86 39.29 25.61
CA GLY A 132 -6.60 40.39 24.70
C GLY A 132 -6.11 39.99 23.32
N LEU A 133 -6.51 38.81 22.79
CA LEU A 133 -6.07 38.30 21.51
C LEU A 133 -7.20 38.05 20.51
N ALA A 134 -8.33 38.81 20.62
CA ALA A 134 -9.48 38.67 19.74
C ALA A 134 -9.12 38.78 18.24
N ASP A 135 -8.23 39.71 17.86
CA ASP A 135 -7.80 39.91 16.47
C ASP A 135 -6.75 38.90 15.99
N HIS A 136 -6.30 37.97 16.86
CA HIS A 136 -5.21 37.05 16.61
C HIS A 136 -5.64 35.59 16.65
N ILE A 137 -6.95 35.31 16.74
CA ILE A 137 -7.53 33.97 16.94
C ILE A 137 -7.07 32.98 15.85
N HIS A 138 -7.06 33.43 14.58
CA HIS A 138 -6.72 32.59 13.43
C HIS A 138 -5.26 32.68 12.98
N LYS A 139 -4.42 33.46 13.70
CA LYS A 139 -2.98 33.53 13.41
C LYS A 139 -2.27 32.30 13.96
N TYR A 140 -1.09 32.03 13.38
CA TYR A 140 -0.18 31.00 13.86
C TYR A 140 0.79 31.57 14.89
N PRO A 141 1.35 30.74 15.79
CA PRO A 141 2.33 31.20 16.79
C PRO A 141 3.54 31.95 16.22
N SER A 142 3.99 31.58 15.01
CA SER A 142 5.09 32.26 14.30
C SER A 142 4.80 33.74 13.96
N GLN A 143 3.53 34.15 13.99
CA GLN A 143 3.08 35.51 13.66
C GLN A 143 2.85 36.39 14.90
N LEU A 144 3.23 35.89 16.09
CA LEU A 144 3.01 36.56 17.37
C LEU A 144 4.30 37.04 18.03
N SER A 145 4.22 38.14 18.79
CA SER A 145 5.26 38.54 19.73
C SER A 145 5.39 37.55 20.90
N GLY A 146 6.50 37.64 21.67
CA GLY A 146 6.71 36.82 22.86
C GLY A 146 5.56 36.94 23.89
N GLY A 147 5.13 38.15 24.22
CA GLY A 147 4.03 38.40 25.13
C GLY A 147 2.68 37.86 24.61
N GLN A 148 2.42 37.97 23.29
CA GLN A 148 1.24 37.40 22.68
C GLN A 148 1.25 35.84 22.73
N LYS A 149 2.40 35.19 22.46
CA LYS A 149 2.56 33.74 22.62
C LYS A 149 2.29 33.27 24.05
N GLN A 150 2.79 34.04 25.04
CA GLN A 150 2.56 33.75 26.46
C GLN A 150 1.06 33.82 26.79
N ARG A 151 0.35 34.82 26.31
CA ARG A 151 -1.10 34.97 26.53
C ARG A 151 -1.88 33.82 25.85
N VAL A 152 -1.46 33.32 24.68
CA VAL A 152 -2.04 32.09 24.10
C VAL A 152 -1.79 30.87 24.99
N ALA A 153 -0.56 30.73 25.55
CA ALA A 153 -0.23 29.63 26.45
C ALA A 153 -1.08 29.68 27.74
N ILE A 154 -1.34 30.87 28.28
CA ILE A 154 -2.23 31.08 29.42
C ILE A 154 -3.68 30.70 29.08
N ALA A 155 -4.21 31.16 27.92
CA ALA A 155 -5.53 30.79 27.47
C ALA A 155 -5.68 29.26 27.28
N ARG A 156 -4.65 28.58 26.75
CA ARG A 156 -4.61 27.12 26.64
C ARG A 156 -4.61 26.44 28.00
N ALA A 157 -3.85 26.95 28.97
CA ALA A 157 -3.79 26.41 30.32
C ALA A 157 -5.12 26.55 31.05
N LEU A 158 -5.84 27.67 30.86
CA LEU A 158 -7.18 27.93 31.42
C LEU A 158 -8.31 27.13 30.76
N ALA A 159 -8.08 26.58 29.58
CA ALA A 159 -9.13 26.02 28.74
C ALA A 159 -9.95 24.93 29.43
N ALA A 160 -9.29 24.00 30.10
CA ALA A 160 -9.93 22.90 30.82
C ALA A 160 -10.52 23.30 32.19
N ASP A 161 -10.44 24.57 32.55
CA ASP A 161 -10.90 25.12 33.85
C ASP A 161 -10.21 24.47 35.08
N PRO A 162 -8.86 24.46 35.13
CA PRO A 162 -8.13 23.79 36.18
C PRO A 162 -8.30 24.51 37.54
N ASP A 163 -8.13 23.77 38.64
CA ASP A 163 -8.08 24.34 39.99
C ASP A 163 -6.72 24.96 40.35
N ILE A 164 -5.64 24.44 39.73
CA ILE A 164 -4.24 24.86 39.97
C ILE A 164 -3.63 25.35 38.63
N MET A 165 -3.12 26.57 38.64
CA MET A 165 -2.32 27.12 37.57
C MET A 165 -0.84 27.12 37.96
N ILE A 166 0.00 26.45 37.19
CA ILE A 166 1.44 26.38 37.43
C ILE A 166 2.14 27.15 36.34
N ALA A 167 3.01 28.10 36.67
CA ALA A 167 3.77 28.89 35.73
C ALA A 167 5.28 28.85 36.04
N ASP A 168 6.05 28.34 35.09
CA ASP A 168 7.50 28.25 35.18
C ASP A 168 8.13 29.45 34.46
N GLU A 169 8.67 30.37 35.22
CA GLU A 169 9.26 31.62 34.73
C GLU A 169 8.42 32.32 33.63
N PRO A 170 7.15 32.65 33.91
CA PRO A 170 6.21 33.04 32.85
C PRO A 170 6.55 34.38 32.17
N THR A 171 7.52 35.10 32.66
CA THR A 171 7.91 36.41 32.19
C THR A 171 9.38 36.51 31.77
N GLY A 172 10.15 35.43 31.86
CA GLY A 172 11.61 35.42 31.65
C GLY A 172 12.05 35.80 30.24
N ALA A 173 11.17 35.70 29.23
CA ALA A 173 11.44 36.06 27.84
C ALA A 173 10.67 37.33 27.40
N LEU A 174 10.14 38.14 28.33
CA LEU A 174 9.25 39.26 28.03
C LEU A 174 9.90 40.61 28.45
N ASP A 175 9.53 41.67 27.76
CA ASP A 175 9.82 43.04 28.18
C ASP A 175 8.97 43.44 29.39
N ALA A 176 9.28 44.59 29.98
CA ALA A 176 8.63 45.06 31.22
C ALA A 176 7.10 45.28 31.06
N VAL A 177 6.65 45.74 29.90
CA VAL A 177 5.22 46.00 29.63
C VAL A 177 4.45 44.66 29.55
N ASN A 178 4.93 43.75 28.71
CA ASN A 178 4.31 42.43 28.60
C ASN A 178 4.40 41.62 29.91
N THR A 179 5.48 41.82 30.70
CA THR A 179 5.64 41.23 32.04
C THR A 179 4.50 41.65 32.96
N ALA A 180 4.24 42.97 33.06
CA ALA A 180 3.18 43.52 33.90
C ALA A 180 1.79 43.00 33.47
N GLU A 181 1.51 42.95 32.16
CA GLU A 181 0.24 42.41 31.63
C GLU A 181 0.03 40.93 31.98
N VAL A 182 1.09 40.11 31.85
CA VAL A 182 1.00 38.66 32.17
C VAL A 182 0.81 38.45 33.67
N LEU A 183 1.51 39.22 34.53
CA LEU A 183 1.35 39.09 35.98
C LEU A 183 -0.04 39.56 36.46
N ALA A 184 -0.55 40.66 35.89
CA ALA A 184 -1.93 41.10 36.17
C ALA A 184 -2.99 40.04 35.78
N LEU A 185 -2.77 39.36 34.64
CA LEU A 185 -3.66 38.27 34.21
C LEU A 185 -3.59 37.07 35.17
N LEU A 186 -2.40 36.71 35.68
CA LEU A 186 -2.23 35.63 36.64
C LEU A 186 -2.85 36.00 38.00
N GLU A 187 -2.74 37.27 38.45
CA GLU A 187 -3.43 37.76 39.63
C GLU A 187 -4.97 37.69 39.49
N GLN A 188 -5.50 38.11 38.31
CA GLN A 188 -6.92 37.96 38.02
C GLN A 188 -7.40 36.51 38.13
N ILE A 189 -6.59 35.55 37.66
CA ILE A 189 -6.90 34.12 37.76
C ILE A 189 -6.95 33.67 39.20
N ALA A 190 -6.07 34.18 40.08
CA ALA A 190 -6.11 33.91 41.52
C ALA A 190 -7.36 34.53 42.16
N GLN A 191 -7.75 35.76 41.76
CA GLN A 191 -8.97 36.45 42.17
C GLN A 191 -10.25 35.66 41.80
N GLU A 192 -10.21 34.89 40.68
CA GLU A 192 -11.29 33.96 40.31
C GLU A 192 -11.34 32.70 41.18
N GLY A 193 -10.52 32.63 42.24
CA GLY A 193 -10.52 31.56 43.26
C GLY A 193 -9.63 30.36 42.89
N LYS A 194 -8.78 30.45 41.88
CA LYS A 194 -7.82 29.39 41.55
C LYS A 194 -6.55 29.51 42.38
N LEU A 195 -5.85 28.41 42.61
CA LEU A 195 -4.51 28.41 43.12
C LEU A 195 -3.52 28.69 41.98
N VAL A 196 -2.76 29.76 42.09
CA VAL A 196 -1.71 30.15 41.14
C VAL A 196 -0.34 29.93 41.77
N ILE A 197 0.51 29.09 41.19
CA ILE A 197 1.90 28.85 41.63
C ILE A 197 2.82 29.32 40.55
N VAL A 198 3.64 30.33 40.86
CA VAL A 198 4.65 30.90 39.91
C VAL A 198 6.05 30.58 40.44
N VAL A 199 6.87 29.99 39.62
CA VAL A 199 8.31 29.86 39.88
C VAL A 199 9.06 31.00 39.22
N THR A 200 9.93 31.64 39.96
CA THR A 200 10.74 32.75 39.45
C THR A 200 12.06 32.92 40.22
N HIS A 201 13.04 33.54 39.58
CA HIS A 201 14.25 34.04 40.23
C HIS A 201 14.21 35.56 40.43
N SER A 202 13.14 36.22 39.96
CA SER A 202 12.97 37.68 40.05
C SER A 202 12.12 38.07 41.26
N GLN A 203 12.70 38.88 42.18
CA GLN A 203 11.96 39.42 43.31
C GLN A 203 10.77 40.28 42.87
N ALA A 204 10.95 41.09 41.82
CA ALA A 204 9.88 41.93 41.28
C ALA A 204 8.65 41.11 40.78
N VAL A 205 8.88 39.92 40.26
CA VAL A 205 7.79 38.99 39.90
C VAL A 205 7.16 38.36 41.15
N ALA A 206 8.00 37.98 42.12
CA ALA A 206 7.55 37.36 43.37
C ALA A 206 6.63 38.29 44.19
N ASP A 207 6.88 39.59 44.17
CA ASP A 207 6.14 40.62 44.92
C ASP A 207 4.69 40.81 44.43
N TYR A 208 4.32 40.30 43.25
CA TYR A 208 2.90 40.24 42.78
C TYR A 208 2.07 39.22 43.53
N GLY A 209 2.72 38.20 44.10
CA GLY A 209 2.05 37.14 44.81
C GLY A 209 1.34 37.57 46.07
N THR A 210 0.46 36.69 46.61
CA THR A 210 -0.10 36.82 47.95
C THR A 210 0.88 36.28 49.00
N ARG A 211 1.74 35.29 48.60
CA ARG A 211 2.72 34.64 49.47
C ARG A 211 4.00 34.33 48.64
N ILE A 212 5.14 34.57 49.25
CA ILE A 212 6.45 34.15 48.73
C ILE A 212 6.93 32.96 49.55
N VAL A 213 7.31 31.90 48.87
CA VAL A 213 8.00 30.73 49.40
C VAL A 213 9.43 30.78 48.86
N HIS A 214 10.41 31.02 49.74
CA HIS A 214 11.80 31.02 49.31
C HIS A 214 12.38 29.60 49.38
N MET A 215 13.06 29.20 48.34
CA MET A 215 13.63 27.86 48.19
C MET A 215 15.12 27.94 47.87
N ALA A 216 15.95 27.37 48.72
CA ALA A 216 17.39 27.29 48.57
C ALA A 216 17.87 25.85 48.84
N ASP A 217 18.83 25.36 48.04
CA ASP A 217 19.47 24.04 48.20
C ASP A 217 18.51 22.86 48.45
N GLY A 218 17.33 22.91 47.86
CA GLY A 218 16.33 21.82 47.91
C GLY A 218 15.52 21.80 49.20
N VAL A 219 15.51 22.89 49.99
CA VAL A 219 14.67 23.08 51.16
C VAL A 219 13.93 24.41 51.10
N ILE A 220 12.84 24.53 51.86
CA ILE A 220 12.17 25.83 52.08
C ILE A 220 12.80 26.45 53.32
N ASP A 221 13.42 27.62 53.16
CA ASP A 221 14.13 28.32 54.20
C ASP A 221 13.34 29.52 54.76
N ARG A 222 12.39 30.08 53.96
CA ARG A 222 11.55 31.19 54.41
C ARG A 222 10.20 31.18 53.69
N GLU A 223 9.17 31.58 54.43
CA GLU A 223 7.86 31.92 53.87
C GLU A 223 7.46 33.32 54.31
N GLN A 224 6.89 34.11 53.39
CA GLN A 224 6.43 35.46 53.67
C GLN A 224 5.04 35.67 53.07
N ILE A 225 4.07 36.03 53.88
CA ILE A 225 2.74 36.44 53.45
C ILE A 225 2.80 37.94 53.15
N LEU A 226 2.43 38.28 51.90
CA LEU A 226 2.42 39.69 51.44
C LEU A 226 1.01 40.27 51.48
N LYS A 227 0.02 39.49 51.10
CA LYS A 227 -1.39 39.88 51.00
C LYS A 227 -2.28 38.74 51.48
N PRO A 228 -3.49 39.01 51.99
CA PRO A 228 -4.46 37.93 52.24
C PRO A 228 -4.81 37.25 50.92
N LYS A 229 -5.13 35.94 50.98
CA LYS A 229 -5.65 35.16 49.84
C LYS A 229 -6.96 35.77 49.32
N PHE A 230 -7.22 35.61 48.05
CA PHE A 230 -8.43 36.08 47.42
C PHE A 230 -9.65 35.20 47.82
N PRO A 231 -10.88 35.77 47.86
CA PRO A 231 -12.07 35.00 48.11
C PRO A 231 -12.31 33.92 47.04
N VAL A 232 -12.74 32.73 47.48
CA VAL A 232 -13.08 31.66 46.55
C VAL A 232 -14.58 31.64 46.32
N PRO A 233 -15.07 31.72 45.06
CA PRO A 233 -16.50 31.60 44.74
C PRO A 233 -17.08 30.26 45.22
N ALA A 234 -18.35 30.31 45.69
CA ALA A 234 -19.01 29.11 46.23
C ALA A 234 -19.32 28.03 45.18
N GLU A 235 -19.47 28.44 43.92
CA GLU A 235 -19.76 27.52 42.81
C GLU A 235 -18.58 27.47 41.83
N THR A 236 -17.99 26.30 41.66
CA THR A 236 -17.04 26.01 40.61
C THR A 236 -17.62 24.98 39.68
N HIS A 237 -17.99 25.40 38.47
CA HIS A 237 -18.37 24.46 37.40
C HIS A 237 -17.13 23.73 36.89
N ARG A 238 -17.00 22.46 37.24
CA ARG A 238 -15.92 21.62 36.70
C ARG A 238 -16.29 21.02 35.34
N LEU A 239 -15.42 21.20 34.37
CA LEU A 239 -15.54 20.50 33.09
C LEU A 239 -15.09 19.05 33.26
N HIS A 240 -15.96 18.10 32.90
CA HIS A 240 -15.60 16.69 32.91
C HIS A 240 -14.57 16.38 31.81
N SER A 241 -13.48 15.72 32.21
CA SER A 241 -12.44 15.32 31.28
C SER A 241 -12.73 13.98 30.62
N ARG A 242 -12.11 13.80 29.50
CA ARG A 242 -12.09 12.54 28.77
C ARG A 242 -10.77 12.39 28.00
N PRO A 243 -10.39 11.19 27.56
CA PRO A 243 -9.26 10.99 26.66
C PRO A 243 -9.43 11.77 25.36
N LEU A 244 -8.31 12.08 24.70
CA LEU A 244 -8.29 12.79 23.43
C LEU A 244 -9.20 12.10 22.39
N ARG A 245 -10.07 12.86 21.72
CA ARG A 245 -11.03 12.32 20.73
C ARG A 245 -10.28 11.76 19.53
N ARG A 246 -10.68 10.57 19.06
CA ARG A 246 -10.10 9.96 17.86
C ARG A 246 -10.12 10.91 16.66
N ARG A 247 -11.23 11.64 16.46
CA ARG A 247 -11.36 12.63 15.38
C ARG A 247 -10.35 13.77 15.52
N ALA A 248 -10.07 14.23 16.75
CA ALA A 248 -9.05 15.25 16.98
C ALA A 248 -7.65 14.73 16.63
N VAL A 249 -7.33 13.48 16.98
CA VAL A 249 -6.07 12.83 16.59
C VAL A 249 -5.91 12.74 15.06
N TRP A 250 -6.99 12.40 14.34
CA TRP A 250 -7.00 12.39 12.87
C TRP A 250 -6.78 13.79 12.27
N ASN A 251 -7.48 14.80 12.79
CA ASN A 251 -7.33 16.18 12.33
C ASN A 251 -5.90 16.69 12.55
N MET A 252 -5.34 16.46 13.75
CA MET A 252 -3.95 16.85 14.07
C MET A 252 -2.94 16.16 13.14
N ALA A 253 -3.13 14.86 12.82
CA ALA A 253 -2.29 14.14 11.87
C ALA A 253 -2.39 14.75 10.46
N PHE A 254 -3.60 15.10 10.01
CA PHE A 254 -3.85 15.69 8.70
C PHE A 254 -3.28 17.13 8.59
N ASP A 255 -3.42 17.95 9.63
CA ASP A 255 -2.91 19.31 9.66
C ASP A 255 -1.38 19.33 9.64
N HIS A 256 -0.75 18.39 10.35
CA HIS A 256 0.70 18.20 10.27
C HIS A 256 1.16 17.79 8.86
N LEU A 257 0.45 16.88 8.20
CA LEU A 257 0.77 16.49 6.82
C LEU A 257 0.72 17.69 5.86
N LYS A 258 -0.26 18.58 6.04
CA LYS A 258 -0.38 19.81 5.24
C LYS A 258 0.75 20.81 5.52
N TYR A 259 1.24 20.87 6.75
CA TYR A 259 2.30 21.82 7.14
C TYR A 259 3.62 21.51 6.42
N LYS A 260 4.02 20.24 6.34
CA LYS A 260 5.26 19.78 5.68
C LYS A 260 5.02 19.24 4.26
N LYS A 261 4.35 20.01 3.40
CA LYS A 261 3.86 19.56 2.08
C LYS A 261 4.92 18.89 1.20
N LEU A 262 6.10 19.52 1.06
CA LEU A 262 7.14 19.01 0.15
C LEU A 262 7.75 17.70 0.66
N GLN A 263 8.07 17.63 1.94
CA GLN A 263 8.63 16.43 2.57
C GLN A 263 7.65 15.26 2.47
N ASN A 264 6.39 15.52 2.83
CA ASN A 264 5.34 14.50 2.79
C ASN A 264 5.01 14.08 1.35
N PHE A 265 5.06 15.00 0.38
CA PHE A 265 4.88 14.66 -1.05
C PHE A 265 5.94 13.67 -1.53
N LEU A 266 7.22 13.87 -1.19
CA LEU A 266 8.29 12.94 -1.59
C LEU A 266 8.10 11.55 -1.00
N ILE A 267 7.64 11.45 0.25
CA ILE A 267 7.36 10.18 0.92
C ILE A 267 6.17 9.47 0.27
N VAL A 268 5.09 10.21 0.05
CA VAL A 268 3.88 9.70 -0.63
C VAL A 268 4.21 9.24 -2.04
N PHE A 269 4.99 10.03 -2.80
CA PHE A 269 5.36 9.69 -4.16
C PHE A 269 6.25 8.45 -4.22
N GLY A 270 7.28 8.35 -3.36
CA GLY A 270 8.11 7.14 -3.26
C GLY A 270 7.30 5.89 -2.88
N SER A 271 6.35 6.04 -1.94
CA SER A 271 5.46 4.94 -1.57
C SER A 271 4.46 4.59 -2.68
N ALA A 272 3.99 5.59 -3.44
CA ALA A 272 3.07 5.40 -4.56
C ALA A 272 3.70 4.60 -5.70
N ILE A 273 5.01 4.77 -5.97
CA ILE A 273 5.76 3.96 -6.94
C ILE A 273 5.71 2.48 -6.56
N GLY A 274 5.86 2.15 -5.28
CA GLY A 274 5.74 0.76 -4.81
C GLY A 274 4.36 0.17 -5.07
N VAL A 275 3.30 0.91 -4.74
CA VAL A 275 1.91 0.50 -4.99
C VAL A 275 1.61 0.38 -6.49
N PHE A 276 2.04 1.38 -7.27
CA PHE A 276 1.96 1.38 -8.73
C PHE A 276 2.59 0.12 -9.33
N SER A 277 3.82 -0.22 -8.91
CA SER A 277 4.56 -1.38 -9.42
C SER A 277 3.78 -2.69 -9.20
N VAL A 278 3.18 -2.87 -8.02
CA VAL A 278 2.35 -4.06 -7.73
C VAL A 278 1.16 -4.13 -8.68
N ILE A 279 0.38 -3.06 -8.81
CA ILE A 279 -0.82 -3.03 -9.65
C ILE A 279 -0.45 -3.25 -11.11
N PHE A 280 0.59 -2.58 -11.59
CA PHE A 280 1.06 -2.64 -12.97
C PHE A 280 1.53 -4.05 -13.35
N PHE A 281 2.40 -4.67 -12.54
CA PHE A 281 2.91 -6.00 -12.87
C PHE A 281 1.84 -7.10 -12.77
N LEU A 282 0.93 -7.01 -11.81
CA LEU A 282 -0.23 -7.90 -11.76
C LEU A 282 -1.16 -7.69 -12.96
N GLY A 283 -1.39 -6.44 -13.36
CA GLY A 283 -2.19 -6.10 -14.54
C GLY A 283 -1.56 -6.58 -15.84
N LEU A 284 -0.24 -6.49 -15.97
CA LEU A 284 0.52 -7.03 -17.11
C LEU A 284 0.41 -8.56 -17.16
N GLY A 285 0.56 -9.25 -16.03
CA GLY A 285 0.39 -10.70 -15.96
C GLY A 285 -1.01 -11.16 -16.38
N ASN A 286 -2.05 -10.46 -15.95
CA ASN A 286 -3.43 -10.74 -16.35
C ASN A 286 -3.63 -10.56 -17.86
N GLY A 287 -3.12 -9.46 -18.43
CA GLY A 287 -3.27 -9.16 -19.83
C GLY A 287 -2.54 -10.14 -20.74
N VAL A 288 -1.30 -10.53 -20.38
CA VAL A 288 -0.54 -11.55 -21.12
C VAL A 288 -1.27 -12.88 -21.09
N LYS A 289 -1.78 -13.29 -19.93
CA LYS A 289 -2.55 -14.54 -19.80
C LYS A 289 -3.83 -14.52 -20.66
N SER A 290 -4.57 -13.41 -20.63
CA SER A 290 -5.77 -13.23 -21.45
C SER A 290 -5.45 -13.23 -22.93
N TYR A 291 -4.38 -12.54 -23.35
CA TYR A 291 -3.92 -12.52 -24.75
C TYR A 291 -3.61 -13.91 -25.28
N ILE A 292 -2.87 -14.71 -24.50
CA ILE A 292 -2.54 -16.10 -24.91
C ILE A 292 -3.78 -16.96 -24.97
N GLY A 293 -4.68 -16.85 -23.99
CA GLY A 293 -5.96 -17.56 -23.98
C GLY A 293 -6.79 -17.24 -25.25
N ASP A 294 -6.98 -15.96 -25.54
CA ASP A 294 -7.74 -15.52 -26.72
C ASP A 294 -7.11 -15.99 -28.05
N GLN A 295 -5.76 -16.02 -28.15
CA GLN A 295 -5.06 -16.52 -29.32
C GLN A 295 -5.30 -18.02 -29.53
N VAL A 296 -5.25 -18.80 -28.46
CA VAL A 296 -5.50 -20.24 -28.53
C VAL A 296 -6.97 -20.53 -28.87
N ASP A 297 -7.91 -19.85 -28.21
CA ASP A 297 -9.35 -20.01 -28.46
C ASP A 297 -9.77 -19.57 -29.87
N ALA A 298 -9.00 -18.66 -30.48
CA ALA A 298 -9.24 -18.23 -31.85
C ALA A 298 -8.74 -19.25 -32.88
N LEU A 299 -7.70 -20.01 -32.57
CA LEU A 299 -7.04 -20.92 -33.51
C LEU A 299 -7.58 -22.36 -33.44
N VAL A 300 -7.94 -22.84 -32.25
CA VAL A 300 -8.21 -24.24 -31.99
C VAL A 300 -9.59 -24.45 -31.37
N ASN A 301 -10.32 -25.45 -31.85
CA ASN A 301 -11.56 -25.89 -31.23
C ASN A 301 -11.24 -26.86 -30.08
N PRO A 302 -11.61 -26.55 -28.83
CA PRO A 302 -11.23 -27.34 -27.65
C PRO A 302 -11.79 -28.77 -27.64
N ASN A 303 -12.79 -29.05 -28.45
CA ASN A 303 -13.35 -30.40 -28.59
C ASN A 303 -12.50 -31.36 -29.43
N TYR A 304 -11.54 -30.83 -30.18
CA TYR A 304 -10.69 -31.59 -31.08
C TYR A 304 -9.24 -31.57 -30.62
N GLN A 305 -8.66 -32.77 -30.48
CA GLN A 305 -7.30 -32.96 -30.00
C GLN A 305 -6.42 -33.54 -31.08
N SER A 306 -5.21 -33.05 -31.25
CA SER A 306 -4.25 -33.57 -32.24
C SER A 306 -3.55 -34.82 -31.68
N VAL A 307 -3.56 -35.89 -32.46
CA VAL A 307 -2.90 -37.17 -32.14
C VAL A 307 -1.93 -37.52 -33.25
N LEU A 308 -0.70 -37.86 -32.87
CA LEU A 308 0.36 -38.35 -33.76
C LEU A 308 0.66 -39.80 -33.46
N ARG A 309 1.35 -40.48 -34.42
CA ARG A 309 1.97 -41.79 -34.15
C ARG A 309 3.19 -41.57 -33.26
N ASN A 310 3.31 -42.30 -32.16
CA ASN A 310 4.43 -42.21 -31.26
C ASN A 310 5.63 -42.99 -31.84
N THR A 311 6.78 -42.29 -32.02
CA THR A 311 8.02 -42.88 -32.54
C THR A 311 9.07 -43.08 -31.45
N THR A 312 8.85 -42.59 -30.25
CA THR A 312 9.82 -42.68 -29.17
C THR A 312 9.67 -43.96 -28.36
N THR A 313 10.75 -44.56 -28.00
CA THR A 313 10.81 -45.76 -27.15
C THR A 313 10.81 -45.44 -25.66
N ASP A 314 11.04 -44.20 -25.30
CA ASP A 314 11.03 -43.77 -23.89
C ASP A 314 9.59 -43.71 -23.37
N LYS A 315 9.28 -44.68 -22.51
CA LYS A 315 7.94 -44.85 -21.90
C LYS A 315 7.67 -43.81 -20.78
N GLN A 316 8.68 -43.17 -20.24
CA GLN A 316 8.56 -42.24 -19.13
C GLN A 316 8.55 -40.77 -19.58
N ALA A 317 8.92 -40.47 -20.81
CA ALA A 317 8.90 -39.13 -21.35
C ALA A 317 7.46 -38.53 -21.33
N PRO A 318 7.30 -37.26 -20.93
CA PRO A 318 6.04 -36.55 -21.04
C PRO A 318 5.45 -36.59 -22.46
N ALA A 319 4.12 -36.52 -22.60
CA ALA A 319 3.47 -36.55 -23.90
C ALA A 319 3.95 -35.42 -24.84
N THR A 320 4.20 -34.25 -24.30
CA THR A 320 4.75 -33.10 -25.02
C THR A 320 6.14 -33.36 -25.63
N GLU A 321 7.01 -34.04 -24.88
CA GLU A 321 8.36 -34.40 -25.34
C GLU A 321 8.31 -35.51 -26.38
N ARG A 322 7.46 -36.54 -26.20
CA ARG A 322 7.21 -37.60 -27.18
C ARG A 322 6.65 -37.04 -28.49
N MET A 323 5.69 -36.08 -28.40
CA MET A 323 5.13 -35.41 -29.56
C MET A 323 6.19 -34.62 -30.33
N ARG A 324 7.07 -33.91 -29.63
CA ARG A 324 8.20 -33.19 -30.21
C ARG A 324 9.18 -34.15 -30.91
N ALA A 325 9.51 -35.27 -30.25
CA ALA A 325 10.38 -36.29 -30.86
C ALA A 325 9.78 -36.86 -32.15
N THR A 326 8.47 -37.15 -32.15
CA THR A 326 7.76 -37.61 -33.37
C THR A 326 7.80 -36.55 -34.48
N MET A 327 7.60 -35.28 -34.16
CA MET A 327 7.71 -34.19 -35.16
C MET A 327 9.12 -34.07 -35.73
N GLN A 328 10.17 -34.29 -34.94
CA GLN A 328 11.55 -34.33 -35.40
C GLN A 328 11.83 -35.57 -36.29
N ALA A 329 11.28 -36.72 -35.91
CA ALA A 329 11.43 -37.96 -36.68
C ALA A 329 10.85 -37.87 -38.09
N ARG A 330 9.87 -36.99 -38.34
CA ARG A 330 9.33 -36.75 -39.70
C ARG A 330 10.40 -36.40 -40.74
N ALA A 331 11.51 -35.82 -40.34
CA ALA A 331 12.61 -35.44 -41.25
C ALA A 331 13.57 -36.61 -41.56
N THR A 332 13.60 -37.65 -40.74
CA THR A 332 14.55 -38.78 -40.85
C THR A 332 13.89 -40.10 -41.22
N ASP A 333 12.72 -40.33 -40.69
CA ASP A 333 11.90 -41.54 -40.95
C ASP A 333 10.42 -41.15 -40.98
N TYR A 334 9.99 -40.62 -42.14
CA TYR A 334 8.61 -40.16 -42.32
C TYR A 334 7.60 -41.28 -42.21
N THR A 335 7.90 -42.48 -42.79
CA THR A 335 6.98 -43.61 -42.80
C THR A 335 6.67 -44.10 -41.40
N ALA A 336 7.62 -44.03 -40.47
CA ALA A 336 7.38 -44.38 -39.07
C ALA A 336 6.44 -43.41 -38.34
N THR A 337 6.20 -42.21 -38.89
CA THR A 337 5.35 -41.17 -38.30
C THR A 337 3.92 -41.15 -38.83
N THR A 338 3.59 -41.99 -39.81
CA THR A 338 2.27 -42.01 -40.47
C THR A 338 1.25 -42.91 -39.73
N LEU A 339 -0.01 -42.57 -39.89
CA LEU A 339 -1.17 -43.26 -39.32
C LEU A 339 -1.93 -43.96 -40.48
N ASP A 340 -1.68 -45.25 -40.66
CA ASP A 340 -2.42 -46.09 -41.62
C ASP A 340 -3.87 -46.32 -41.17
N ASP A 341 -4.65 -46.94 -42.06
CA ASP A 341 -6.07 -47.24 -41.77
C ASP A 341 -6.28 -48.14 -40.58
N GLN A 342 -5.34 -49.03 -40.25
CA GLN A 342 -5.41 -49.92 -39.08
C GLN A 342 -5.25 -49.13 -37.79
N LEU A 343 -4.28 -48.21 -37.74
CA LEU A 343 -4.07 -47.33 -36.61
C LEU A 343 -5.25 -46.36 -36.43
N LEU A 344 -5.77 -45.79 -37.50
CA LEU A 344 -6.96 -44.92 -37.44
C LEU A 344 -8.19 -45.68 -36.90
N LYS A 345 -8.39 -46.98 -37.26
CA LYS A 345 -9.44 -47.84 -36.67
C LYS A 345 -9.22 -48.08 -35.17
N GLN A 346 -7.97 -48.35 -34.75
CA GLN A 346 -7.65 -48.49 -33.32
C GLN A 346 -7.95 -47.22 -32.57
N LEU A 347 -7.61 -46.05 -33.11
CA LEU A 347 -7.88 -44.77 -32.50
C LEU A 347 -9.38 -44.47 -32.34
N ARG A 348 -10.20 -44.82 -33.35
CA ARG A 348 -11.67 -44.72 -33.30
C ARG A 348 -12.29 -45.65 -32.23
N ALA A 349 -11.65 -46.75 -31.91
CA ALA A 349 -12.13 -47.72 -30.90
C ALA A 349 -11.86 -47.31 -29.46
N VAL A 350 -11.08 -46.24 -29.23
CA VAL A 350 -10.77 -45.77 -27.87
C VAL A 350 -12.03 -45.17 -27.22
N SER A 351 -12.35 -45.65 -26.03
CA SER A 351 -13.52 -45.15 -25.27
C SER A 351 -13.40 -43.65 -24.97
N GLY A 352 -14.42 -42.89 -25.38
CA GLY A 352 -14.46 -41.41 -25.25
C GLY A 352 -14.11 -40.65 -26.53
N VAL A 353 -13.65 -41.35 -27.57
CA VAL A 353 -13.46 -40.81 -28.92
C VAL A 353 -14.82 -40.85 -29.66
N SER A 354 -15.25 -39.72 -30.19
CA SER A 354 -16.50 -39.59 -30.95
C SER A 354 -16.29 -39.70 -32.44
N ALA A 355 -15.23 -39.08 -32.94
CA ALA A 355 -14.83 -39.15 -34.36
C ALA A 355 -13.32 -38.94 -34.50
N VAL A 356 -12.77 -39.43 -35.62
CA VAL A 356 -11.35 -39.27 -35.97
C VAL A 356 -11.25 -38.77 -37.40
N TYR A 357 -10.61 -37.62 -37.57
CA TYR A 357 -10.39 -36.94 -38.83
C TYR A 357 -8.90 -37.03 -39.19
N PRO A 358 -8.52 -37.88 -40.18
CA PRO A 358 -7.12 -37.96 -40.64
C PRO A 358 -6.68 -36.66 -41.33
N GLY A 359 -5.41 -36.35 -41.21
CA GLY A 359 -4.85 -35.13 -41.77
C GLY A 359 -3.37 -35.25 -42.08
N GLY A 360 -2.88 -34.24 -42.82
CA GLY A 360 -1.47 -34.13 -43.16
C GLY A 360 -0.95 -32.71 -42.90
N GLU A 361 0.30 -32.62 -42.40
CA GLU A 361 1.07 -31.40 -42.25
C GLU A 361 2.40 -31.55 -42.96
N TYR A 362 2.70 -30.59 -43.87
CA TYR A 362 3.88 -30.59 -44.72
C TYR A 362 4.59 -29.27 -44.57
N ASN A 363 5.87 -29.34 -44.28
CA ASN A 363 6.73 -28.16 -44.13
C ASN A 363 7.33 -27.74 -45.48
N ASN A 364 7.91 -26.55 -45.55
CA ASN A 364 8.56 -26.01 -46.71
C ASN A 364 7.62 -25.88 -47.93
N ALA A 365 6.34 -25.68 -47.72
CA ALA A 365 5.44 -25.34 -48.82
C ALA A 365 5.71 -23.91 -49.32
N ILE A 366 5.73 -23.75 -50.64
CA ILE A 366 5.99 -22.47 -51.30
C ILE A 366 4.85 -22.19 -52.27
N PHE A 367 4.12 -21.12 -52.04
CA PHE A 367 3.00 -20.64 -52.86
C PHE A 367 3.47 -19.58 -53.82
N THR A 368 3.01 -19.61 -55.05
CA THR A 368 3.40 -18.72 -56.12
C THR A 368 2.18 -18.18 -56.88
N ALA A 369 2.05 -16.86 -56.95
CA ALA A 369 1.01 -16.17 -57.73
C ALA A 369 1.67 -15.09 -58.60
N GLY A 370 1.83 -15.38 -59.89
CA GLY A 370 2.60 -14.53 -60.79
C GLY A 370 4.06 -14.37 -60.33
N GLN A 371 4.48 -13.15 -60.05
CA GLN A 371 5.83 -12.86 -59.54
C GLN A 371 5.94 -12.92 -58.01
N VAL A 372 4.80 -13.00 -57.28
CA VAL A 372 4.79 -13.05 -55.81
C VAL A 372 4.96 -14.49 -55.34
N ARG A 373 5.97 -14.70 -54.49
CA ARG A 373 6.27 -16.00 -53.89
C ARG A 373 6.27 -15.91 -52.38
N SER A 374 5.69 -16.92 -51.73
CA SER A 374 5.77 -17.02 -50.27
C SER A 374 7.18 -17.43 -49.81
N GLU A 375 7.51 -17.13 -48.60
CA GLU A 375 8.57 -17.86 -47.88
C GLU A 375 8.13 -19.31 -47.67
N PRO A 376 9.07 -20.21 -47.31
CA PRO A 376 8.70 -21.57 -46.93
C PRO A 376 7.75 -21.54 -45.74
N VAL A 377 6.56 -22.13 -45.90
CA VAL A 377 5.50 -22.16 -44.92
C VAL A 377 5.03 -23.60 -44.64
N GLN A 378 4.20 -23.79 -43.63
CA GLN A 378 3.54 -25.06 -43.40
C GLN A 378 2.22 -25.12 -44.17
N LEU A 379 2.01 -26.22 -44.90
CA LEU A 379 0.73 -26.61 -45.50
C LEU A 379 0.07 -27.66 -44.58
N ALA A 380 -1.12 -27.38 -44.10
CA ALA A 380 -1.90 -28.31 -43.29
C ALA A 380 -3.17 -28.74 -44.02
N SER A 381 -3.72 -29.90 -43.63
CA SER A 381 -5.05 -30.30 -44.08
C SER A 381 -6.13 -29.68 -43.21
N TRP A 382 -7.25 -29.31 -43.78
CA TRP A 382 -8.42 -28.88 -43.01
C TRP A 382 -8.96 -30.04 -42.18
N THR A 383 -9.08 -29.81 -40.91
CA THR A 383 -9.79 -30.67 -39.96
C THR A 383 -10.65 -29.81 -39.03
N PRO A 384 -11.71 -30.37 -38.39
CA PRO A 384 -12.55 -29.61 -37.47
C PRO A 384 -11.83 -29.06 -36.20
N GLN A 385 -10.55 -29.39 -36.02
CA GLN A 385 -9.73 -28.76 -34.97
C GLN A 385 -9.54 -27.27 -35.19
N TYR A 386 -9.60 -26.82 -36.44
CA TYR A 386 -9.53 -25.40 -36.77
C TYR A 386 -10.88 -24.73 -36.51
N SER A 387 -10.87 -23.59 -35.82
CA SER A 387 -12.08 -22.79 -35.65
C SER A 387 -12.43 -22.07 -36.96
N ASP A 388 -13.73 -22.04 -37.30
CA ASP A 388 -14.20 -21.24 -38.45
C ASP A 388 -13.87 -19.76 -38.35
N LYS A 389 -13.55 -19.25 -37.15
CA LYS A 389 -13.12 -17.89 -36.91
C LYS A 389 -11.81 -17.53 -37.62
N ILE A 390 -10.98 -18.52 -37.98
CA ILE A 390 -9.76 -18.28 -38.72
C ILE A 390 -10.03 -17.83 -40.17
N ILE A 391 -11.20 -18.17 -40.73
CA ILE A 391 -11.56 -17.78 -42.12
C ILE A 391 -12.08 -16.34 -42.10
N LYS A 392 -11.35 -15.43 -42.71
CA LYS A 392 -11.70 -14.01 -42.81
C LYS A 392 -12.48 -13.65 -44.07
N ALA A 393 -12.40 -14.50 -45.07
CA ALA A 393 -13.20 -14.37 -46.29
C ALA A 393 -13.25 -15.75 -47.00
N GLY A 394 -14.33 -16.04 -47.70
CA GLY A 394 -14.55 -17.32 -48.34
C GLY A 394 -15.20 -18.37 -47.43
N HIS A 395 -14.87 -19.64 -47.61
CA HIS A 395 -15.43 -20.77 -46.91
C HIS A 395 -14.37 -21.85 -46.62
N GLN A 396 -14.72 -22.90 -45.91
CA GLN A 396 -13.85 -24.06 -45.70
C GLN A 396 -13.43 -24.70 -47.04
N PRO A 397 -12.17 -25.19 -47.16
CA PRO A 397 -11.64 -25.64 -48.45
C PRO A 397 -12.37 -26.92 -48.89
N LYS A 398 -12.95 -26.87 -50.09
CA LYS A 398 -13.52 -28.02 -50.80
C LYS A 398 -12.44 -28.78 -51.56
N ASN A 399 -12.81 -29.90 -52.21
CA ASN A 399 -11.89 -30.62 -53.09
C ASN A 399 -11.32 -29.68 -54.16
N GLY A 400 -10.00 -29.65 -54.31
CA GLY A 400 -9.27 -28.75 -55.25
C GLY A 400 -9.10 -27.32 -54.75
N GLU A 401 -9.46 -27.00 -53.52
CA GLU A 401 -9.34 -25.68 -52.97
C GLU A 401 -8.28 -25.61 -51.85
N VAL A 402 -7.74 -24.43 -51.66
CA VAL A 402 -6.77 -24.07 -50.60
C VAL A 402 -7.16 -22.75 -49.98
N LEU A 403 -7.00 -22.65 -48.67
CA LEU A 403 -7.04 -21.38 -47.94
C LEU A 403 -5.61 -20.82 -47.87
N ILE A 404 -5.47 -19.51 -48.16
CA ILE A 404 -4.18 -18.81 -48.09
C ILE A 404 -4.20 -17.79 -46.98
N ASP A 405 -3.00 -17.49 -46.46
CA ASP A 405 -2.83 -16.49 -45.41
C ASP A 405 -3.13 -15.08 -45.92
N ARG A 406 -3.77 -14.26 -45.10
CA ARG A 406 -4.19 -12.89 -45.42
C ARG A 406 -3.03 -11.98 -45.76
N ASP A 407 -1.90 -12.08 -45.07
CA ASP A 407 -0.79 -11.18 -45.26
C ASP A 407 -0.03 -11.54 -46.57
N PHE A 408 0.02 -12.83 -46.90
CA PHE A 408 0.45 -13.27 -48.20
C PHE A 408 -0.52 -12.82 -49.31
N ALA A 409 -1.82 -12.96 -49.06
CA ALA A 409 -2.84 -12.52 -50.02
C ALA A 409 -2.77 -11.02 -50.32
N LYS A 410 -2.49 -10.17 -49.33
CA LYS A 410 -2.29 -8.73 -49.48
C LYS A 410 -1.04 -8.39 -50.32
N LYS A 411 0.02 -9.21 -50.27
CA LYS A 411 1.20 -9.03 -51.10
C LYS A 411 0.90 -9.27 -52.56
N ILE A 412 -0.07 -10.17 -52.88
CA ILE A 412 -0.52 -10.44 -54.26
C ILE A 412 -1.42 -9.30 -54.73
N GLN A 413 -2.42 -8.92 -53.91
CA GLN A 413 -3.37 -7.88 -54.26
C GLN A 413 -3.91 -7.18 -52.99
N PRO A 414 -3.91 -5.82 -52.92
CA PRO A 414 -4.42 -5.10 -51.76
C PRO A 414 -5.85 -5.46 -51.38
N ASN A 415 -6.74 -5.61 -52.39
CA ASN A 415 -8.09 -6.14 -52.17
C ASN A 415 -8.09 -7.69 -52.25
N TYR A 416 -7.51 -8.33 -51.28
CA TYR A 416 -7.28 -9.78 -51.23
C TYR A 416 -8.56 -10.63 -51.37
N ARG A 417 -9.74 -10.08 -51.15
CA ARG A 417 -11.02 -10.82 -51.32
C ARG A 417 -11.29 -11.19 -52.78
N GLN A 418 -10.71 -10.45 -53.72
CA GLN A 418 -10.84 -10.75 -55.17
C GLN A 418 -9.99 -11.93 -55.64
N LEU A 419 -9.12 -12.46 -54.77
CA LEU A 419 -8.33 -13.66 -55.08
C LEU A 419 -9.15 -14.95 -54.93
N ILE A 420 -10.30 -14.88 -54.22
CA ILE A 420 -11.16 -16.08 -54.04
C ILE A 420 -11.67 -16.55 -55.39
N GLY A 421 -11.49 -17.84 -55.65
CA GLY A 421 -11.83 -18.50 -56.95
C GLY A 421 -10.73 -18.49 -57.98
N GLN A 422 -9.62 -17.73 -57.77
CA GLN A 422 -8.46 -17.78 -58.67
C GLN A 422 -7.57 -18.98 -58.34
N ASP A 423 -6.82 -19.44 -59.38
CA ASP A 423 -5.87 -20.55 -59.22
C ASP A 423 -4.55 -20.06 -58.66
N ILE A 424 -3.96 -20.83 -57.74
CA ILE A 424 -2.64 -20.59 -57.15
C ILE A 424 -1.80 -21.86 -57.27
N ALA A 425 -0.55 -21.68 -57.76
CA ALA A 425 0.42 -22.76 -57.83
C ALA A 425 1.23 -22.85 -56.54
N PHE A 426 1.51 -24.05 -56.07
CA PHE A 426 2.40 -24.25 -54.94
C PHE A 426 3.12 -25.58 -55.00
N SER A 427 4.19 -25.67 -54.22
CA SER A 427 4.95 -26.92 -54.05
C SER A 427 5.22 -27.17 -52.58
N TYR A 428 5.24 -28.41 -52.20
CA TYR A 428 5.60 -28.83 -50.85
C TYR A 428 6.40 -30.13 -50.86
N MET A 429 7.15 -30.39 -49.80
CA MET A 429 7.95 -31.61 -49.71
C MET A 429 7.14 -32.73 -49.02
N ALA A 430 7.08 -33.87 -49.67
CA ALA A 430 6.56 -35.11 -49.12
C ALA A 430 7.65 -36.22 -49.20
N TYR A 431 7.34 -37.44 -48.81
CA TYR A 431 8.30 -38.53 -48.85
C TYR A 431 7.64 -39.76 -49.50
N ASP A 432 8.44 -40.55 -50.23
CA ASP A 432 8.01 -41.83 -50.78
C ASP A 432 8.09 -42.98 -49.75
N ALA A 433 7.73 -44.20 -50.10
CA ALA A 433 7.77 -45.36 -49.25
C ALA A 433 9.18 -45.75 -48.76
N ASN A 434 10.23 -45.23 -49.40
CA ASN A 434 11.63 -45.42 -49.02
C ASN A 434 12.20 -44.25 -48.24
N ASN A 435 11.36 -43.36 -47.73
CA ASN A 435 11.76 -42.10 -47.05
C ASN A 435 12.59 -41.15 -47.93
N GLN A 436 12.47 -41.23 -49.25
CA GLN A 436 13.15 -40.27 -50.16
C GLN A 436 12.26 -39.04 -50.35
N PRO A 437 12.82 -37.82 -50.32
CA PRO A 437 12.07 -36.60 -50.50
C PRO A 437 11.50 -36.49 -51.91
N ALA A 438 10.21 -36.27 -52.02
CA ALA A 438 9.45 -36.03 -53.25
C ALA A 438 8.87 -34.60 -53.26
N MET A 439 9.21 -33.80 -54.26
CA MET A 439 8.65 -32.46 -54.40
C MET A 439 7.32 -32.52 -55.14
N ILE A 440 6.24 -32.32 -54.40
CA ILE A 440 4.91 -32.24 -54.97
C ILE A 440 4.67 -30.85 -55.53
N LYS A 441 4.31 -30.77 -56.82
CA LYS A 441 3.92 -29.51 -57.47
C LYS A 441 2.47 -29.63 -57.86
N THR A 442 1.66 -28.69 -57.43
CA THR A 442 0.21 -28.74 -57.69
C THR A 442 -0.38 -27.34 -57.82
N THR A 443 -1.61 -27.25 -58.26
CA THR A 443 -2.41 -26.04 -58.32
C THR A 443 -3.73 -26.25 -57.64
N ALA A 444 -4.23 -25.22 -56.96
CA ALA A 444 -5.57 -25.28 -56.33
C ALA A 444 -6.26 -23.91 -56.48
N LYS A 445 -7.60 -23.93 -56.37
CA LYS A 445 -8.36 -22.67 -56.28
C LYS A 445 -8.32 -22.11 -54.87
N ILE A 446 -8.21 -20.80 -54.77
CA ILE A 446 -8.31 -20.12 -53.49
C ILE A 446 -9.76 -20.15 -53.06
N GLY A 447 -10.11 -20.99 -52.06
CA GLY A 447 -11.46 -21.13 -51.51
C GLY A 447 -11.75 -20.11 -50.41
N GLY A 448 -10.69 -19.56 -49.80
CA GLY A 448 -10.81 -18.52 -48.76
C GLY A 448 -9.49 -18.01 -48.23
N ILE A 449 -9.58 -17.05 -47.34
CA ILE A 449 -8.45 -16.32 -46.77
C ILE A 449 -8.47 -16.53 -45.25
N THR A 450 -7.36 -16.99 -44.69
CA THR A 450 -7.20 -17.19 -43.24
C THR A 450 -6.76 -15.91 -42.53
N SER A 451 -6.88 -15.90 -41.22
CA SER A 451 -6.33 -14.80 -40.42
C SER A 451 -4.83 -14.76 -40.57
N GLY A 452 -4.32 -13.72 -41.24
CA GLY A 452 -2.91 -13.40 -41.14
C GLY A 452 -2.55 -13.06 -39.71
N GLY A 453 -1.39 -13.38 -39.22
CA GLY A 453 -1.01 -13.00 -37.88
C GLY A 453 0.30 -13.56 -37.37
N GLN A 454 0.64 -13.16 -36.18
CA GLN A 454 1.90 -13.48 -35.49
C GLN A 454 2.13 -14.97 -35.21
N SER A 455 1.12 -15.83 -35.37
CA SER A 455 1.21 -17.29 -35.16
C SER A 455 1.77 -18.08 -36.34
N GLY A 456 2.26 -17.40 -37.37
CA GLY A 456 2.73 -18.01 -38.63
C GLY A 456 1.70 -18.01 -39.73
N ALA A 457 2.14 -18.10 -40.98
CA ALA A 457 1.28 -18.13 -42.14
C ALA A 457 0.53 -19.48 -42.21
N LEU A 458 -0.80 -19.44 -42.25
CA LEU A 458 -1.68 -20.59 -42.21
C LEU A 458 -2.22 -20.88 -43.61
N PHE A 459 -1.67 -21.93 -44.24
CA PHE A 459 -2.13 -22.43 -45.51
C PHE A 459 -2.79 -23.79 -45.32
N ILE A 460 -4.03 -23.90 -45.71
CA ILE A 460 -4.85 -25.10 -45.39
C ILE A 460 -5.56 -25.61 -46.64
N GLN A 461 -5.38 -26.89 -46.94
CA GLN A 461 -6.01 -27.55 -48.08
C GLN A 461 -6.97 -28.67 -47.63
N ASN A 462 -7.90 -29.07 -48.48
CA ASN A 462 -8.73 -30.23 -48.23
C ASN A 462 -7.89 -31.51 -48.19
N TRP A 463 -8.11 -32.38 -47.20
CA TRP A 463 -7.31 -33.59 -47.01
C TRP A 463 -7.39 -34.55 -48.21
N GLN A 464 -8.57 -34.74 -48.79
CA GLN A 464 -8.73 -35.60 -49.97
C GLN A 464 -7.96 -35.10 -51.16
N THR A 465 -7.82 -33.80 -51.31
CA THR A 465 -6.99 -33.18 -52.38
C THR A 465 -5.51 -33.46 -52.14
N ILE A 466 -5.01 -33.26 -50.92
CA ILE A 466 -3.63 -33.59 -50.56
C ILE A 466 -3.34 -35.05 -50.81
N GLN A 467 -4.23 -35.94 -50.35
CA GLN A 467 -4.09 -37.41 -50.51
C GLN A 467 -4.01 -37.82 -52.01
N ARG A 468 -4.87 -37.24 -52.84
CA ARG A 468 -4.83 -37.44 -54.30
C ARG A 468 -3.50 -36.98 -54.89
N ASP A 469 -3.02 -35.80 -54.54
CA ASP A 469 -1.78 -35.22 -55.08
C ASP A 469 -0.54 -36.04 -54.62
N LEU A 470 -0.55 -36.56 -53.39
CA LEU A 470 0.49 -37.48 -52.90
C LEU A 470 0.50 -38.79 -53.67
N THR A 471 -0.68 -39.43 -53.87
CA THR A 471 -0.83 -40.69 -54.59
C THR A 471 -0.37 -40.51 -56.05
N ALA A 472 -0.77 -39.44 -56.72
CA ALA A 472 -0.37 -39.13 -58.11
C ALA A 472 1.14 -38.94 -58.29
N ASN A 473 1.85 -38.56 -57.24
CA ASN A 473 3.30 -38.38 -57.24
C ASN A 473 4.07 -39.55 -56.56
N HIS A 474 3.45 -40.69 -56.30
CA HIS A 474 4.02 -41.88 -55.65
C HIS A 474 4.58 -41.59 -54.23
N ALA A 475 4.07 -40.59 -53.57
CA ALA A 475 4.40 -40.27 -52.20
C ALA A 475 3.48 -41.02 -51.24
N VAL A 476 3.92 -41.15 -49.96
CA VAL A 476 3.10 -41.78 -48.90
C VAL A 476 1.84 -40.94 -48.64
N ALA A 477 0.67 -41.52 -48.89
CA ALA A 477 -0.64 -40.86 -48.81
C ALA A 477 -1.35 -41.09 -47.48
N ASP A 478 -0.68 -41.77 -46.52
CA ASP A 478 -1.20 -41.95 -45.15
C ASP A 478 -1.19 -40.65 -44.36
N ALA A 479 -2.12 -40.50 -43.45
CA ALA A 479 -2.17 -39.34 -42.57
C ALA A 479 -0.94 -39.30 -41.63
N ASN A 480 -0.41 -38.11 -41.35
CA ASN A 480 0.69 -37.94 -40.40
C ASN A 480 0.23 -37.31 -39.07
N PHE A 481 -1.04 -36.97 -38.97
CA PHE A 481 -1.75 -36.69 -37.72
C PHE A 481 -3.23 -37.04 -37.84
N ALA A 482 -3.94 -37.08 -36.72
CA ALA A 482 -5.39 -37.19 -36.68
C ALA A 482 -5.98 -36.19 -35.68
N ALA A 483 -7.01 -35.46 -36.10
CA ALA A 483 -7.81 -34.68 -35.18
C ALA A 483 -8.91 -35.60 -34.57
N VAL A 484 -8.91 -35.73 -33.27
CA VAL A 484 -9.79 -36.61 -32.51
C VAL A 484 -10.85 -35.77 -31.82
N GLU A 485 -12.13 -36.06 -32.11
CA GLU A 485 -13.26 -35.40 -31.45
C GLU A 485 -13.57 -36.04 -30.11
N ILE A 486 -13.64 -35.21 -29.06
CA ILE A 486 -14.08 -35.60 -27.72
C ILE A 486 -15.19 -34.63 -27.32
N LYS A 487 -16.46 -35.08 -27.37
CA LYS A 487 -17.64 -34.21 -27.14
C LYS A 487 -17.71 -33.65 -25.73
N ASP A 488 -17.28 -34.45 -24.75
CA ASP A 488 -17.30 -34.05 -23.33
C ASP A 488 -15.93 -33.45 -22.96
N THR A 489 -15.86 -32.11 -22.92
CA THR A 489 -14.63 -31.37 -22.57
C THR A 489 -14.08 -31.73 -21.18
N ALA A 490 -14.97 -32.12 -20.22
CA ALA A 490 -14.52 -32.55 -18.88
C ALA A 490 -13.76 -33.90 -18.93
N ARG A 491 -13.93 -34.68 -19.99
CA ARG A 491 -13.28 -35.99 -20.18
C ARG A 491 -12.07 -35.97 -21.11
N VAL A 492 -11.71 -34.81 -21.67
CA VAL A 492 -10.57 -34.67 -22.60
C VAL A 492 -9.30 -35.28 -21.99
N LYS A 493 -8.92 -34.87 -20.79
CA LYS A 493 -7.72 -35.37 -20.12
C LYS A 493 -7.71 -36.88 -19.91
N ALA A 494 -8.83 -37.44 -19.48
CA ALA A 494 -8.98 -38.89 -19.26
C ALA A 494 -8.97 -39.68 -20.57
N THR A 495 -9.57 -39.13 -21.63
CA THR A 495 -9.60 -39.77 -22.97
C THR A 495 -8.21 -39.69 -23.62
N MET A 496 -7.51 -38.55 -23.53
CA MET A 496 -6.15 -38.44 -24.02
C MET A 496 -5.17 -39.39 -23.30
N ALA A 497 -5.33 -39.57 -21.98
CA ALA A 497 -4.55 -40.56 -21.24
C ALA A 497 -4.80 -42.00 -21.77
N ARG A 498 -6.04 -42.35 -22.12
CA ARG A 498 -6.39 -43.65 -22.74
C ARG A 498 -5.79 -43.79 -24.15
N ILE A 499 -5.85 -42.76 -24.97
CA ILE A 499 -5.21 -42.72 -26.29
C ILE A 499 -3.69 -42.96 -26.17
N ASN A 500 -3.04 -42.21 -25.29
CA ASN A 500 -1.62 -42.34 -25.02
C ASN A 500 -1.19 -43.69 -24.42
N ALA A 501 -2.13 -44.43 -23.82
CA ALA A 501 -1.91 -45.75 -23.24
C ALA A 501 -2.11 -46.92 -24.23
N VAL A 502 -2.65 -46.69 -25.45
CA VAL A 502 -2.82 -47.72 -26.46
C VAL A 502 -1.47 -48.32 -26.85
N LYS A 503 -1.36 -49.65 -26.84
CA LYS A 503 -0.11 -50.35 -27.14
C LYS A 503 -0.31 -51.31 -28.31
N ALA A 504 0.68 -51.39 -29.20
CA ALA A 504 0.89 -52.47 -30.16
C ALA A 504 2.30 -53.01 -29.98
N ASN A 505 2.47 -54.31 -29.93
CA ASN A 505 3.76 -54.98 -29.71
C ASN A 505 4.52 -54.50 -28.45
N GLY A 506 3.74 -54.14 -27.39
CA GLY A 506 4.31 -53.69 -26.10
C GLY A 506 4.75 -52.23 -26.08
N GLN A 507 4.68 -51.50 -27.19
CA GLN A 507 5.04 -50.08 -27.30
C GLN A 507 3.77 -49.19 -27.41
N GLN A 508 3.82 -47.99 -26.86
CA GLN A 508 2.75 -47.00 -27.02
C GLN A 508 2.72 -46.51 -28.46
N VAL A 509 1.55 -46.57 -29.09
CA VAL A 509 1.41 -46.28 -30.51
C VAL A 509 1.05 -44.84 -30.80
N PHE A 510 0.29 -44.22 -29.90
CA PHE A 510 -0.17 -42.85 -30.10
C PHE A 510 0.48 -41.88 -29.08
N VAL A 511 0.60 -40.68 -29.51
CA VAL A 511 0.93 -39.55 -28.65
C VAL A 511 0.04 -38.37 -29.02
N GLY A 512 -0.64 -37.83 -28.03
CA GLY A 512 -1.42 -36.63 -28.20
C GLY A 512 -1.34 -35.77 -26.94
N VAL A 513 -1.42 -34.50 -27.14
CA VAL A 513 -1.39 -33.49 -26.08
C VAL A 513 -2.69 -32.71 -26.18
N SER A 514 -3.37 -32.52 -25.06
CA SER A 514 -4.59 -31.71 -25.04
C SER A 514 -4.24 -30.22 -25.11
N VAL A 515 -5.16 -29.44 -25.67
CA VAL A 515 -5.05 -27.97 -25.69
C VAL A 515 -4.88 -27.44 -24.25
N ASP A 516 -5.59 -28.03 -23.30
CA ASP A 516 -5.49 -27.67 -21.86
C ASP A 516 -4.07 -27.92 -21.31
N GLU A 517 -3.39 -28.98 -21.76
CA GLU A 517 -2.02 -29.29 -21.33
C GLU A 517 -1.01 -28.28 -21.86
N ILE A 518 -1.19 -27.85 -23.10
CA ILE A 518 -0.39 -26.75 -23.71
C ILE A 518 -0.66 -25.45 -22.96
N LEU A 519 -1.93 -25.10 -22.74
CA LEU A 519 -2.33 -23.93 -21.99
C LEU A 519 -1.82 -23.96 -20.56
N SER A 520 -1.82 -25.13 -19.88
CA SER A 520 -1.30 -25.25 -18.54
C SER A 520 0.21 -24.98 -18.46
N THR A 521 0.96 -25.41 -19.45
CA THR A 521 2.41 -25.12 -19.57
C THR A 521 2.65 -23.63 -19.76
N VAL A 522 1.92 -23.00 -20.68
CA VAL A 522 1.98 -21.56 -20.92
C VAL A 522 1.57 -20.78 -19.67
N ASN A 523 0.47 -21.19 -19.02
CA ASN A 523 0.03 -20.59 -17.75
C ASN A 523 1.08 -20.72 -16.65
N THR A 524 1.81 -21.83 -16.59
CA THR A 524 2.88 -22.05 -15.63
C THR A 524 4.04 -21.09 -15.87
N ILE A 525 4.49 -20.94 -17.13
CA ILE A 525 5.55 -20.00 -17.50
C ILE A 525 5.13 -18.57 -17.22
N THR A 526 3.90 -18.19 -17.61
CA THR A 526 3.35 -16.85 -17.36
C THR A 526 3.21 -16.56 -15.87
N SER A 527 2.80 -17.56 -15.07
CA SER A 527 2.71 -17.43 -13.62
C SER A 527 4.09 -17.28 -12.98
N LEU A 528 5.09 -18.04 -13.43
CA LEU A 528 6.49 -17.89 -12.98
C LEU A 528 7.01 -16.48 -13.26
N ALA A 529 6.81 -15.98 -14.48
CA ALA A 529 7.17 -14.60 -14.84
C ALA A 529 6.45 -13.59 -13.94
N SER A 530 5.15 -13.79 -13.70
CA SER A 530 4.35 -12.93 -12.81
C SER A 530 4.86 -12.96 -11.37
N TYR A 531 5.29 -14.12 -10.85
CA TYR A 531 5.89 -14.23 -9.50
C TYR A 531 7.23 -13.48 -9.40
N VAL A 532 8.08 -13.54 -10.43
CA VAL A 532 9.33 -12.76 -10.47
C VAL A 532 9.02 -11.26 -10.46
N LEU A 533 8.07 -10.82 -11.28
CA LEU A 533 7.65 -9.41 -11.32
C LEU A 533 7.02 -8.98 -9.98
N ALA A 534 6.21 -9.85 -9.36
CA ALA A 534 5.64 -9.60 -8.04
C ALA A 534 6.72 -9.52 -6.94
N ALA A 535 7.80 -10.30 -7.04
CA ALA A 535 8.94 -10.21 -6.12
C ALA A 535 9.66 -8.86 -6.26
N ILE A 536 9.87 -8.37 -7.48
CA ILE A 536 10.45 -7.04 -7.74
C ILE A 536 9.55 -5.95 -7.16
N ALA A 537 8.24 -6.04 -7.37
CA ALA A 537 7.27 -5.14 -6.75
C ALA A 537 7.30 -5.21 -5.21
N GLY A 538 7.50 -6.42 -4.65
CA GLY A 538 7.69 -6.63 -3.21
C GLY A 538 8.91 -5.89 -2.65
N ILE A 539 10.03 -5.86 -3.37
CA ILE A 539 11.21 -5.07 -3.01
C ILE A 539 10.86 -3.57 -2.97
N SER A 540 10.14 -3.06 -3.96
CA SER A 540 9.69 -1.67 -4.00
C SER A 540 8.81 -1.32 -2.80
N LEU A 541 7.92 -2.23 -2.38
CA LEU A 541 7.09 -2.08 -1.17
C LEU A 541 7.94 -2.12 0.11
N LEU A 542 9.00 -2.92 0.15
CA LEU A 542 9.92 -2.97 1.29
C LEU A 542 10.68 -1.65 1.43
N VAL A 543 11.15 -1.08 0.32
CA VAL A 543 11.77 0.26 0.31
C VAL A 543 10.78 1.31 0.82
N SER A 544 9.51 1.25 0.39
CA SER A 544 8.44 2.11 0.89
C SER A 544 8.24 1.97 2.41
N ALA A 545 8.25 0.74 2.94
CA ALA A 545 8.17 0.50 4.38
C ALA A 545 9.33 1.15 5.15
N ILE A 546 10.56 0.98 4.67
CA ILE A 546 11.75 1.60 5.27
C ILE A 546 11.62 3.13 5.25
N MET A 547 11.17 3.70 4.13
CA MET A 547 10.97 5.14 4.00
C MET A 547 9.96 5.66 5.04
N ILE A 548 8.83 4.97 5.23
CA ILE A 548 7.82 5.33 6.23
C ILE A 548 8.40 5.20 7.65
N ILE A 549 9.19 4.17 7.95
CA ILE A 549 9.86 4.00 9.25
C ILE A 549 10.78 5.17 9.54
N VAL A 550 11.70 5.47 8.63
CA VAL A 550 12.70 6.54 8.79
C VAL A 550 12.03 7.90 8.96
N THR A 551 11.05 8.19 8.10
CA THR A 551 10.34 9.48 8.17
C THR A 551 9.49 9.64 9.41
N THR A 552 8.79 8.59 9.83
CA THR A 552 8.04 8.63 11.09
C THR A 552 8.99 8.80 12.28
N TYR A 553 10.17 8.19 12.23
CA TYR A 553 11.19 8.36 13.27
C TYR A 553 11.72 9.80 13.33
N MET A 554 12.01 10.42 12.18
CA MET A 554 12.41 11.83 12.10
C MET A 554 11.29 12.74 12.61
N SER A 555 10.03 12.49 12.19
CA SER A 555 8.86 13.24 12.65
C SER A 555 8.71 13.18 14.17
N VAL A 556 8.93 12.02 14.79
CA VAL A 556 8.92 11.88 16.26
C VAL A 556 10.03 12.69 16.89
N SER A 557 11.25 12.67 16.34
CA SER A 557 12.41 13.42 16.86
C SER A 557 12.19 14.93 16.79
N GLU A 558 11.71 15.44 15.65
CA GLU A 558 11.43 16.85 15.44
C GLU A 558 10.27 17.39 16.31
N ARG A 559 9.35 16.52 16.70
CA ARG A 559 8.14 16.85 17.46
C ARG A 559 8.21 16.43 18.93
N THR A 560 9.40 16.16 19.44
CA THR A 560 9.60 15.71 20.82
C THR A 560 8.96 16.69 21.81
N ARG A 561 9.16 17.99 21.65
CA ARG A 561 8.59 19.05 22.49
C ARG A 561 7.04 19.07 22.41
N GLU A 562 6.46 18.94 21.23
CA GLU A 562 5.01 18.85 21.04
C GLU A 562 4.40 17.64 21.78
N ILE A 563 5.08 16.48 21.68
CA ILE A 563 4.68 15.27 22.42
C ILE A 563 4.70 15.55 23.93
N GLY A 564 5.75 16.24 24.42
CA GLY A 564 5.86 16.69 25.81
C GLY A 564 4.68 17.56 26.24
N VAL A 565 4.31 18.55 25.43
CA VAL A 565 3.14 19.42 25.66
C VAL A 565 1.85 18.63 25.74
N LEU A 566 1.56 17.78 24.75
CA LEU A 566 0.34 16.96 24.74
C LEU A 566 0.26 16.05 25.98
N ARG A 567 1.40 15.47 26.38
CA ARG A 567 1.49 14.65 27.60
C ARG A 567 1.29 15.49 28.87
N ALA A 568 1.84 16.69 28.93
CA ALA A 568 1.66 17.59 30.05
C ALA A 568 0.21 18.08 30.20
N LEU A 569 -0.48 18.28 29.08
CA LEU A 569 -1.91 18.58 29.05
C LEU A 569 -2.79 17.35 29.38
N GLY A 570 -2.18 16.17 29.64
CA GLY A 570 -2.86 14.96 30.06
C GLY A 570 -3.27 13.99 28.94
N ALA A 571 -2.73 14.13 27.72
CA ALA A 571 -2.92 13.12 26.67
C ALA A 571 -2.25 11.80 27.08
N ARG A 572 -2.95 10.68 26.84
CA ARG A 572 -2.44 9.34 27.17
C ARG A 572 -1.38 8.88 26.17
N ALA A 573 -0.50 7.99 26.59
CA ALA A 573 0.47 7.34 25.71
C ALA A 573 -0.19 6.69 24.45
N LYS A 574 -1.42 6.17 24.60
CA LYS A 574 -2.19 5.62 23.47
C LYS A 574 -2.63 6.70 22.48
N ASP A 575 -2.91 7.90 22.94
CA ASP A 575 -3.34 9.02 22.09
C ASP A 575 -2.16 9.51 21.25
N ILE A 576 -0.95 9.61 21.84
CA ILE A 576 0.29 9.91 21.12
C ILE A 576 0.62 8.84 20.09
N ARG A 577 0.54 7.56 20.46
CA ARG A 577 0.73 6.46 19.51
C ARG A 577 -0.26 6.56 18.35
N GLY A 578 -1.53 6.85 18.65
CA GLY A 578 -2.57 7.02 17.63
C GLY A 578 -2.28 8.14 16.64
N LEU A 579 -1.67 9.24 17.10
CA LEU A 579 -1.31 10.38 16.24
C LEU A 579 -0.36 9.95 15.12
N PHE A 580 0.77 9.33 15.45
CA PHE A 580 1.76 8.88 14.46
C PHE A 580 1.27 7.69 13.62
N THR A 581 0.46 6.81 14.19
CA THR A 581 -0.15 5.71 13.42
C THR A 581 -1.13 6.23 12.37
N ASN A 582 -1.98 7.21 12.73
CA ASN A 582 -2.91 7.83 11.79
C ASN A 582 -2.19 8.64 10.71
N GLU A 583 -1.07 9.29 11.03
CA GLU A 583 -0.22 9.99 10.07
C GLU A 583 0.33 9.01 9.02
N ALA A 584 0.90 7.88 9.46
CA ALA A 584 1.39 6.84 8.55
C ALA A 584 0.26 6.23 7.71
N LEU A 585 -0.93 5.99 8.28
CA LEU A 585 -2.10 5.50 7.54
C LEU A 585 -2.57 6.50 6.47
N LEU A 586 -2.57 7.80 6.77
CA LEU A 586 -2.90 8.85 5.80
C LEU A 586 -1.89 8.86 4.64
N ILE A 587 -0.59 8.77 4.96
CA ILE A 587 0.48 8.65 3.94
C ILE A 587 0.23 7.42 3.06
N GLY A 588 -0.03 6.25 3.67
CA GLY A 588 -0.32 5.01 2.94
C GLY A 588 -1.57 5.11 2.06
N LEU A 589 -2.63 5.76 2.54
CA LEU A 589 -3.88 5.94 1.78
C LEU A 589 -3.67 6.87 0.57
N ILE A 590 -2.98 8.00 0.77
CA ILE A 590 -2.70 8.95 -0.32
C ILE A 590 -1.75 8.32 -1.33
N ALA A 591 -0.73 7.57 -0.86
CA ALA A 591 0.18 6.83 -1.73
C ALA A 591 -0.54 5.75 -2.55
N ALA A 592 -1.49 5.03 -1.94
CA ALA A 592 -2.32 4.05 -2.65
C ALA A 592 -3.18 4.73 -3.73
N ALA A 593 -3.85 5.84 -3.41
CA ALA A 593 -4.65 6.59 -4.38
C ALA A 593 -3.80 7.09 -5.56
N LEU A 594 -2.62 7.65 -5.28
CA LEU A 594 -1.69 8.11 -6.32
C LEU A 594 -1.14 6.96 -7.15
N GLY A 595 -0.75 5.84 -6.52
CA GLY A 595 -0.27 4.63 -7.20
C GLY A 595 -1.32 4.01 -8.12
N ILE A 596 -2.58 3.98 -7.69
CA ILE A 596 -3.72 3.54 -8.52
C ILE A 596 -3.88 4.47 -9.74
N ALA A 597 -3.87 5.79 -9.52
CA ALA A 597 -3.99 6.76 -10.61
C ALA A 597 -2.85 6.58 -11.63
N MET A 598 -1.61 6.42 -11.17
CA MET A 598 -0.45 6.15 -12.03
C MET A 598 -0.63 4.84 -12.82
N ALA A 599 -1.14 3.77 -12.19
CA ALA A 599 -1.34 2.48 -12.83
C ALA A 599 -2.36 2.56 -13.97
N TYR A 600 -3.49 3.26 -13.78
CA TYR A 600 -4.49 3.46 -14.83
C TYR A 600 -3.97 4.36 -15.96
N VAL A 601 -3.22 5.41 -15.65
CA VAL A 601 -2.59 6.26 -16.67
C VAL A 601 -1.61 5.47 -17.52
N VAL A 602 -0.73 4.69 -16.89
CA VAL A 602 0.26 3.86 -17.60
C VAL A 602 -0.44 2.75 -18.39
N GLN A 603 -1.48 2.12 -17.85
CA GLN A 603 -2.32 1.16 -18.58
C GLN A 603 -2.89 1.79 -19.86
N MET A 604 -3.49 2.99 -19.76
CA MET A 604 -4.07 3.68 -20.90
C MET A 604 -3.01 4.00 -21.97
N LEU A 605 -1.87 4.53 -21.56
CA LEU A 605 -0.77 4.89 -22.45
C LEU A 605 -0.17 3.66 -23.14
N MET A 606 0.13 2.59 -22.40
CA MET A 606 0.71 1.38 -22.96
C MET A 606 -0.25 0.66 -23.90
N ASN A 607 -1.51 0.48 -23.49
CA ASN A 607 -2.49 -0.17 -24.35
C ASN A 607 -2.73 0.65 -25.63
N SER A 608 -2.77 1.99 -25.54
CA SER A 608 -2.88 2.85 -26.73
C SER A 608 -1.67 2.75 -27.66
N ALA A 609 -0.46 2.75 -27.12
CA ALA A 609 0.78 2.63 -27.91
C ALA A 609 0.92 1.25 -28.59
N LEU A 610 0.52 0.18 -27.90
CA LEU A 610 0.65 -1.20 -28.38
C LEU A 610 -0.52 -1.65 -29.25
N LYS A 611 -1.66 -0.96 -29.22
CA LYS A 611 -2.87 -1.34 -29.95
C LYS A 611 -2.65 -1.41 -31.47
N GLY A 612 -1.77 -0.56 -32.02
CA GLY A 612 -1.38 -0.60 -33.44
C GLY A 612 -0.54 -1.83 -33.83
N LEU A 613 0.17 -2.42 -32.88
CA LEU A 613 1.07 -3.56 -33.10
C LEU A 613 0.40 -4.90 -32.78
N ILE A 614 -0.34 -4.98 -31.66
CA ILE A 614 -0.80 -6.25 -31.09
C ILE A 614 -2.34 -6.39 -31.15
N HIS A 615 -3.07 -5.30 -31.39
CA HIS A 615 -4.55 -5.25 -31.43
C HIS A 615 -5.23 -5.83 -30.18
N PHE A 616 -4.55 -5.77 -29.03
CA PHE A 616 -5.01 -6.31 -27.75
C PHE A 616 -4.54 -5.44 -26.58
N ASP A 617 -5.33 -5.41 -25.51
CA ASP A 617 -5.00 -4.67 -24.30
C ASP A 617 -4.11 -5.52 -23.37
N ILE A 618 -2.78 -5.28 -23.41
CA ILE A 618 -1.78 -6.11 -22.69
C ILE A 618 -1.74 -5.81 -21.21
N VAL A 619 -2.09 -4.61 -20.77
CA VAL A 619 -2.17 -4.30 -19.36
C VAL A 619 -3.64 -4.28 -18.94
N GLN A 620 -4.02 -5.21 -18.06
CA GLN A 620 -5.41 -5.37 -17.58
C GLN A 620 -5.44 -5.30 -16.06
N VAL A 621 -5.65 -4.10 -15.53
CA VAL A 621 -5.79 -3.88 -14.09
C VAL A 621 -7.18 -4.31 -13.65
N SER A 622 -7.26 -5.35 -12.82
CA SER A 622 -8.52 -5.82 -12.23
C SER A 622 -8.83 -5.09 -10.91
N ILE A 623 -10.09 -5.04 -10.53
CA ILE A 623 -10.52 -4.52 -9.22
C ILE A 623 -9.84 -5.29 -8.08
N GLY A 624 -9.62 -6.61 -8.25
CA GLY A 624 -8.89 -7.43 -7.28
C GLY A 624 -7.46 -6.94 -7.05
N ASN A 625 -6.75 -6.56 -8.12
CA ASN A 625 -5.38 -6.01 -8.01
C ASN A 625 -5.36 -4.70 -7.23
N VAL A 626 -6.36 -3.83 -7.45
CA VAL A 626 -6.51 -2.54 -6.74
C VAL A 626 -6.77 -2.77 -5.26
N ILE A 627 -7.74 -3.64 -4.92
CA ILE A 627 -8.06 -3.96 -3.52
C ILE A 627 -6.85 -4.56 -2.81
N PHE A 628 -6.17 -5.52 -3.46
CA PHE A 628 -4.95 -6.13 -2.91
C PHE A 628 -3.87 -5.08 -2.62
N ALA A 629 -3.62 -4.18 -3.57
CA ALA A 629 -2.60 -3.14 -3.43
C ALA A 629 -2.93 -2.13 -2.31
N VAL A 630 -4.21 -1.73 -2.16
CA VAL A 630 -4.65 -0.86 -1.06
C VAL A 630 -4.47 -1.56 0.29
N VAL A 631 -4.90 -2.81 0.40
CA VAL A 631 -4.78 -3.59 1.66
C VAL A 631 -3.31 -3.73 2.06
N ILE A 632 -2.43 -4.08 1.12
CA ILE A 632 -1.00 -4.26 1.41
C ILE A 632 -0.33 -2.92 1.76
N ALA A 633 -0.69 -1.82 1.10
CA ALA A 633 -0.17 -0.48 1.40
C ALA A 633 -0.55 -0.03 2.82
N LEU A 634 -1.81 -0.21 3.22
CA LEU A 634 -2.27 0.10 4.57
C LEU A 634 -1.64 -0.82 5.63
N PHE A 635 -1.49 -2.10 5.32
CA PHE A 635 -0.80 -3.04 6.20
C PHE A 635 0.67 -2.64 6.44
N ILE A 636 1.38 -2.29 5.36
CA ILE A 636 2.77 -1.81 5.44
C ILE A 636 2.86 -0.52 6.24
N ALA A 637 1.96 0.45 6.02
CA ALA A 637 1.92 1.69 6.78
C ALA A 637 1.72 1.45 8.28
N LEU A 638 0.82 0.51 8.65
CA LEU A 638 0.60 0.11 10.04
C LEU A 638 1.85 -0.53 10.66
N VAL A 639 2.46 -1.49 9.99
CA VAL A 639 3.66 -2.20 10.48
C VAL A 639 4.83 -1.23 10.60
N ALA A 640 5.06 -0.39 9.59
CA ALA A 640 6.14 0.59 9.58
C ALA A 640 6.00 1.63 10.69
N SER A 641 4.77 2.07 11.01
CA SER A 641 4.53 3.04 12.09
C SER A 641 4.64 2.44 13.51
N PHE A 642 4.63 1.12 13.66
CA PHE A 642 4.52 0.47 14.97
C PHE A 642 5.67 0.82 15.93
N VAL A 643 6.91 0.72 15.46
CA VAL A 643 8.11 0.98 16.28
C VAL A 643 8.25 2.47 16.62
N PRO A 644 8.22 3.41 15.65
CA PRO A 644 8.36 4.83 15.92
C PRO A 644 7.23 5.37 16.83
N SER A 645 5.98 5.01 16.56
CA SER A 645 4.83 5.46 17.36
C SER A 645 4.88 4.96 18.81
N ARG A 646 5.40 3.74 19.03
CA ARG A 646 5.59 3.20 20.38
C ARG A 646 6.72 3.93 21.12
N ARG A 647 7.79 4.33 20.40
CA ARG A 647 8.86 5.15 20.98
C ARG A 647 8.35 6.53 21.39
N ALA A 648 7.61 7.21 20.50
CA ALA A 648 6.97 8.48 20.81
C ALA A 648 6.09 8.42 22.08
N ALA A 649 5.30 7.36 22.22
CA ALA A 649 4.42 7.17 23.37
C ALA A 649 5.16 6.92 24.69
N LYS A 650 6.43 6.50 24.65
CA LYS A 650 7.27 6.21 25.82
C LYS A 650 8.20 7.36 26.22
N LEU A 651 8.22 8.46 25.48
CA LEU A 651 9.03 9.62 25.82
C LEU A 651 8.69 10.12 27.22
N ASN A 652 9.71 10.43 28.00
CA ASN A 652 9.55 11.13 29.28
C ASN A 652 9.05 12.55 29.00
N THR A 653 8.02 12.97 29.71
CA THR A 653 7.37 14.27 29.49
C THR A 653 8.32 15.43 29.81
N ILE A 654 9.11 15.31 30.88
CA ILE A 654 10.04 16.36 31.31
C ILE A 654 11.17 16.52 30.30
N ASP A 655 11.82 15.41 29.92
CA ASP A 655 12.90 15.41 28.94
C ASP A 655 12.41 15.92 27.58
N ALA A 656 11.17 15.60 27.22
CA ALA A 656 10.56 16.05 25.98
C ALA A 656 10.26 17.56 25.97
N LEU A 657 9.89 18.14 27.11
CA LEU A 657 9.65 19.57 27.24
C LEU A 657 10.97 20.38 27.29
N ALA A 658 12.04 19.78 27.81
CA ALA A 658 13.38 20.38 27.88
C ALA A 658 14.21 20.20 26.59
N ALA A 659 13.73 19.42 25.62
CA ALA A 659 14.42 19.24 24.34
C ALA A 659 14.44 20.57 23.55
N ASP A 660 15.62 20.97 23.07
CA ASP A 660 15.82 22.16 22.24
C ASP A 660 15.31 21.98 20.78
#